data_e7eef4be85c3e2f0176e1a7e8dea8188
#
_entry.id   e7eef4be85c3e2f0176e1a7e8dea8188
#
_cell.length_a   1.000
_cell.length_b   1.000
_cell.length_c   1.000
_cell.angle_alpha   90.00
_cell.angle_beta   90.00
_cell.angle_gamma   90.00
#
_symmetry.space_group_name_H-M   'P 1'
#
loop_
_entity.id
_entity.type
_entity.pdbx_description
1 polymer ?
#
loop_
_entity_poly.entity_id
_entity_poly.type
_entity_poly.pdbx_seq_one_letter_code
_entity_poly.pdbx_strand_id
1 'polypeptide(L)'
;MPSKPSCSRTASALVLAASLQMTTPAVADDAMPRLGVSPVRDVIQAMTLEEKVALVLGQGMAGMSGGMQGPVVGGDANSRVPGAAGTTFPIARLGIPSIVLADGPAGLRITPTRDDAPNQTFHATAFPIASLLASSWDDALVERVGEAMGAEAAAYGVDVFLTPALNLHRYPLGSRNFEYYSEDPLVSGKMAAAMIRGIQSQDVGTSAKHYAANNHEWNRNTINVKVSERALRELYLKGFEIAVKESSPWTIMTSYNRINGTYTSESPWLLQDVLRDEWGFEGVVMTDWFAGADAVKQMQAGNDLLMPGTQSQQQALLNAARKGQLDVQVLDRNIERILDLIMRTRTFRHEPVSNKPDLDAHARISRQAATEGMVLLKNEHDALPLAAGKKLALFGNSAHDIIIGGTGSGDVHEAYSVTLLQGLEHAGYATDKALSQAYAQHIKTEKARRPETNPFLAPPPLPELLPTVEQIDAAATANDVALITIGRNSGEFIDRKAEGDFYLTEAEQTLIRSVSAAFHKAGKPVVVVLNIGGVIEVASWRDQVDAILLAWQPGQEAGHAMADVLSSKVNPSGKLTDTFALDLKDYPAAENFPGVTLLGPDPAASGGIVINDRAAEVEYRDDIRVGYRHFNTRGVEVAYPFGYGLSYTRFEYGDMKLTREDAGFTASIIVTNTGRRAGREVVQLYVSAPKSNLEKPAAELRAYARTRLLQPGQSQKLVMRVEPRGLMSFDPAVHRWVANPGRYTVSIGASSRDIRHQAHFDIKDELSFMP
;
A
#
# COMPACT_ATOMS: atom_id res chain seq x y z
N MET A 1 -68.48 -44.13 -51.42
CA MET A 1 -69.83 -44.13 -52.06
C MET A 1 -70.86 -43.80 -51.01
N PRO A 2 -71.90 -43.10 -51.34
CA PRO A 2 -72.13 -41.77 -51.94
C PRO A 2 -72.82 -40.87 -50.91
N SER A 3 -73.17 -39.68 -50.99
CA SER A 3 -73.77 -38.85 -52.02
C SER A 3 -73.90 -37.40 -51.54
N LYS A 4 -73.77 -36.53 -52.50
CA LYS A 4 -74.31 -35.17 -52.39
C LYS A 4 -75.82 -35.21 -52.66
N PRO A 5 -76.62 -34.17 -52.30
CA PRO A 5 -76.75 -32.90 -53.01
C PRO A 5 -77.16 -31.73 -52.14
N SER A 6 -77.07 -30.57 -52.53
CA SER A 6 -77.55 -29.54 -53.44
C SER A 6 -78.14 -28.32 -52.68
N CYS A 7 -77.64 -27.18 -53.10
CA CYS A 7 -78.17 -25.84 -53.24
C CYS A 7 -79.46 -25.37 -52.55
N SER A 8 -79.42 -24.17 -51.91
CA SER A 8 -80.30 -23.06 -52.28
C SER A 8 -79.79 -21.70 -51.74
N ARG A 9 -79.79 -20.72 -52.63
CA ARG A 9 -79.44 -19.30 -52.37
C ARG A 9 -80.56 -18.59 -51.70
N THR A 10 -80.25 -17.80 -50.67
CA THR A 10 -81.08 -16.63 -50.35
C THR A 10 -80.12 -15.49 -49.92
N ALA A 11 -80.28 -14.39 -50.63
CA ALA A 11 -79.60 -13.14 -50.36
C ALA A 11 -80.26 -12.38 -49.19
N SER A 12 -79.47 -11.93 -48.27
CA SER A 12 -80.01 -10.89 -47.29
C SER A 12 -78.87 -9.87 -47.09
N ALA A 13 -79.28 -8.59 -47.28
CA ALA A 13 -78.42 -7.45 -47.15
C ALA A 13 -77.97 -7.23 -45.69
N LEU A 14 -76.64 -7.07 -45.45
CA LEU A 14 -76.11 -6.67 -44.17
C LEU A 14 -75.77 -5.18 -44.20
N VAL A 15 -76.42 -4.43 -43.32
CA VAL A 15 -76.08 -3.03 -42.99
C VAL A 15 -74.73 -3.06 -42.18
N LEU A 16 -73.69 -2.41 -42.71
CA LEU A 16 -72.42 -2.17 -42.00
C LEU A 16 -72.59 -1.06 -40.96
N ALA A 17 -72.69 -1.38 -39.67
CA ALA A 17 -72.47 -0.46 -38.58
C ALA A 17 -70.99 -0.40 -38.24
N ALA A 18 -70.32 0.68 -38.61
CA ALA A 18 -68.89 0.95 -38.21
C ALA A 18 -68.90 1.38 -36.73
N SER A 19 -68.53 0.46 -35.84
CA SER A 19 -68.17 0.77 -34.46
C SER A 19 -66.73 1.33 -34.40
N LEU A 20 -66.61 2.67 -34.20
CA LEU A 20 -65.32 3.27 -33.82
C LEU A 20 -64.95 2.75 -32.43
N GLN A 21 -64.06 1.82 -32.37
CA GLN A 21 -63.32 1.55 -31.14
C GLN A 21 -62.33 2.68 -30.89
N MET A 22 -62.64 3.60 -29.98
CA MET A 22 -61.66 4.48 -29.37
C MET A 22 -60.69 3.60 -28.59
N THR A 23 -59.50 3.34 -29.14
CA THR A 23 -58.37 2.84 -28.37
C THR A 23 -57.99 3.98 -27.42
N THR A 24 -58.37 3.88 -26.16
CA THR A 24 -57.71 4.62 -25.07
C THR A 24 -56.24 4.30 -25.14
N PRO A 25 -55.32 5.30 -25.19
CA PRO A 25 -53.94 5.01 -25.03
C PRO A 25 -53.76 4.29 -23.68
N ALA A 26 -53.16 3.11 -23.69
CA ALA A 26 -52.71 2.46 -22.48
C ALA A 26 -51.83 3.49 -21.76
N VAL A 27 -52.27 3.98 -20.60
CA VAL A 27 -51.42 4.66 -19.65
C VAL A 27 -50.32 3.62 -19.37
N ALA A 28 -49.12 3.89 -19.84
CA ALA A 28 -47.94 3.12 -19.44
C ALA A 28 -47.97 3.10 -17.91
N ASP A 29 -48.08 1.92 -17.34
CA ASP A 29 -47.91 1.71 -15.92
C ASP A 29 -46.50 2.31 -15.61
N ASP A 30 -46.50 3.46 -14.91
CA ASP A 30 -45.27 4.14 -14.53
C ASP A 30 -44.56 3.25 -13.49
N ALA A 31 -43.99 2.13 -13.97
CA ALA A 31 -43.24 1.24 -13.15
C ALA A 31 -42.05 2.05 -12.60
N MET A 32 -41.95 2.11 -11.26
CA MET A 32 -40.90 2.85 -10.56
C MET A 32 -39.50 2.52 -11.14
N PRO A 33 -38.69 3.53 -11.50
CA PRO A 33 -37.38 3.31 -12.07
C PRO A 33 -36.51 2.45 -11.16
N ARG A 34 -35.74 1.49 -11.73
CA ARG A 34 -34.85 0.59 -10.99
C ARG A 34 -33.49 0.58 -11.62
N LEU A 35 -32.46 0.57 -10.77
CA LEU A 35 -31.05 0.49 -11.19
C LEU A 35 -30.81 -0.78 -12.03
N GLY A 36 -30.09 -0.64 -13.14
CA GLY A 36 -29.80 -1.70 -14.10
C GLY A 36 -30.96 -2.04 -15.07
N VAL A 37 -32.16 -1.44 -14.87
CA VAL A 37 -33.30 -1.58 -15.77
C VAL A 37 -33.65 -0.26 -16.45
N SER A 38 -33.69 0.81 -15.65
CA SER A 38 -33.94 2.17 -16.10
C SER A 38 -32.66 2.97 -16.23
N PRO A 39 -32.61 4.03 -17.06
CA PRO A 39 -31.45 4.95 -17.09
C PRO A 39 -31.12 5.47 -15.68
N VAL A 40 -29.83 5.56 -15.36
CA VAL A 40 -29.36 6.03 -14.04
C VAL A 40 -29.96 7.38 -13.65
N ARG A 41 -30.09 8.28 -14.62
CA ARG A 41 -30.70 9.59 -14.42
C ARG A 41 -32.16 9.51 -13.89
N ASP A 42 -32.93 8.57 -14.43
CA ASP A 42 -34.34 8.41 -14.03
C ASP A 42 -34.42 7.83 -12.60
N VAL A 43 -33.50 6.91 -12.27
CA VAL A 43 -33.35 6.39 -10.90
C VAL A 43 -33.04 7.51 -9.92
N ILE A 44 -32.08 8.40 -10.26
CA ILE A 44 -31.71 9.56 -9.43
C ILE A 44 -32.88 10.54 -9.27
N GLN A 45 -33.64 10.79 -10.32
CA GLN A 45 -34.81 11.67 -10.27
C GLN A 45 -35.95 11.11 -9.40
N ALA A 46 -36.05 9.79 -9.30
CA ALA A 46 -37.01 9.12 -8.44
C ALA A 46 -36.62 9.09 -6.95
N MET A 47 -35.38 9.48 -6.58
CA MET A 47 -34.95 9.56 -5.19
C MET A 47 -35.56 10.79 -4.49
N THR A 48 -35.92 10.61 -3.21
CA THR A 48 -36.18 11.74 -2.31
C THR A 48 -34.89 12.43 -1.91
N LEU A 49 -34.94 13.64 -1.39
CA LEU A 49 -33.75 14.33 -0.90
C LEU A 49 -33.08 13.55 0.24
N GLU A 50 -33.87 12.93 1.11
CA GLU A 50 -33.41 12.11 2.22
C GLU A 50 -32.62 10.89 1.72
N GLU A 51 -33.10 10.24 0.66
CA GLU A 51 -32.43 9.10 0.02
C GLU A 51 -31.15 9.53 -0.69
N LYS A 52 -31.14 10.68 -1.37
CA LYS A 52 -29.95 11.25 -1.99
C LYS A 52 -28.87 11.53 -0.94
N VAL A 53 -29.23 12.14 0.17
CA VAL A 53 -28.31 12.43 1.26
C VAL A 53 -27.85 11.14 1.94
N ALA A 54 -28.71 10.16 2.13
CA ALA A 54 -28.34 8.88 2.73
C ALA A 54 -27.33 8.10 1.86
N LEU A 55 -27.47 8.14 0.53
CA LEU A 55 -26.61 7.37 -0.38
C LEU A 55 -25.17 7.93 -0.48
N VAL A 56 -24.98 9.25 -0.31
CA VAL A 56 -23.64 9.88 -0.27
C VAL A 56 -22.97 9.75 1.11
N LEU A 57 -23.61 9.09 2.07
CA LEU A 57 -23.10 8.81 3.40
C LEU A 57 -22.91 7.30 3.57
N GLY A 58 -21.74 6.89 4.04
CA GLY A 58 -21.46 5.51 4.39
C GLY A 58 -22.29 5.02 5.58
N GLN A 59 -22.28 3.72 5.78
CA GLN A 59 -22.85 3.06 6.95
C GLN A 59 -21.77 2.16 7.60
N GLY A 60 -21.86 1.96 8.90
CA GLY A 60 -20.91 1.11 9.64
C GLY A 60 -20.80 1.47 11.11
N MET A 61 -21.48 2.55 11.54
CA MET A 61 -21.44 3.05 12.92
C MET A 61 -22.80 3.15 13.60
N ALA A 62 -23.85 2.61 13.04
CA ALA A 62 -25.17 2.60 13.68
C ALA A 62 -25.07 1.73 14.96
N GLY A 63 -25.11 2.39 16.15
CA GLY A 63 -25.04 1.72 17.45
C GLY A 63 -23.91 2.15 18.36
N MET A 64 -22.99 2.99 17.92
CA MET A 64 -21.94 3.54 18.81
C MET A 64 -22.35 4.86 19.46
N SER A 65 -23.33 4.78 20.37
CA SER A 65 -23.62 5.83 21.34
C SER A 65 -22.58 5.75 22.45
N GLY A 66 -21.42 6.37 22.30
CA GLY A 66 -20.43 6.38 23.37
C GLY A 66 -19.01 6.53 22.95
N GLY A 67 -18.67 7.58 22.17
CA GLY A 67 -17.30 8.12 22.13
C GLY A 67 -16.18 7.16 21.71
N MET A 68 -16.45 6.15 20.94
CA MET A 68 -15.40 5.25 20.45
C MET A 68 -14.94 5.59 19.03
N GLN A 69 -13.83 5.42 18.86
CA GLN A 69 -12.68 5.94 18.19
C GLN A 69 -11.90 4.82 17.55
N GLY A 70 -11.75 4.87 16.24
CA GLY A 70 -10.99 3.92 15.46
C GLY A 70 -11.76 3.46 14.24
N PRO A 71 -11.13 2.73 13.31
CA PRO A 71 -11.82 2.10 12.22
C PRO A 71 -12.90 1.20 12.81
N VAL A 72 -14.16 1.63 12.63
CA VAL A 72 -15.27 1.02 13.33
C VAL A 72 -15.69 -0.22 12.60
N VAL A 73 -15.37 -1.31 13.20
CA VAL A 73 -15.88 -2.61 12.86
C VAL A 73 -17.14 -2.83 13.69
N GLY A 74 -18.29 -2.79 13.09
CA GLY A 74 -19.52 -3.19 13.76
C GLY A 74 -20.73 -2.28 13.56
N GLY A 75 -21.76 -2.84 13.12
CA GLY A 75 -23.10 -2.33 12.86
C GLY A 75 -23.80 -3.34 11.99
N ASP A 76 -25.02 -3.09 11.57
CA ASP A 76 -25.78 -3.96 10.63
C ASP A 76 -25.05 -4.18 9.29
N ALA A 77 -24.07 -3.33 8.96
CA ALA A 77 -23.08 -3.54 7.92
C ALA A 77 -22.37 -4.89 8.02
N ASN A 78 -22.21 -5.42 9.21
CA ASN A 78 -21.55 -6.67 9.51
C ASN A 78 -22.33 -7.94 9.22
N SER A 79 -23.60 -7.84 8.89
CA SER A 79 -24.39 -9.06 8.65
C SER A 79 -23.87 -9.88 7.46
N ARG A 80 -23.26 -9.22 6.46
CA ARG A 80 -22.78 -9.89 5.24
C ARG A 80 -21.29 -10.27 5.30
N VAL A 81 -20.44 -9.36 5.78
CA VAL A 81 -18.99 -9.58 5.96
C VAL A 81 -18.56 -9.03 7.33
N PRO A 82 -18.65 -9.83 8.39
CA PRO A 82 -18.23 -9.40 9.72
C PRO A 82 -16.76 -8.93 9.73
N GLY A 83 -16.53 -7.76 10.33
CA GLY A 83 -15.21 -7.14 10.37
C GLY A 83 -14.88 -6.21 9.20
N ALA A 84 -15.76 -6.08 8.21
CA ALA A 84 -15.60 -5.09 7.13
C ALA A 84 -15.66 -3.65 7.68
N ALA A 85 -15.01 -2.72 6.96
CA ALA A 85 -14.87 -1.33 7.38
C ALA A 85 -16.18 -0.52 7.28
N GLY A 86 -17.07 -0.87 6.36
CA GLY A 86 -18.36 -0.21 6.19
C GLY A 86 -19.11 -0.63 4.94
N THR A 87 -20.27 0.01 4.72
CA THR A 87 -21.13 -0.23 3.54
C THR A 87 -21.72 1.07 3.03
N THR A 88 -22.33 1.01 1.83
CA THR A 88 -23.21 2.08 1.33
C THR A 88 -24.65 1.87 1.79
N PHE A 89 -25.46 2.96 1.72
CA PHE A 89 -26.88 2.92 2.05
C PHE A 89 -27.69 2.22 0.95
N PRO A 90 -28.54 1.22 1.25
CA PRO A 90 -29.39 0.56 0.26
C PRO A 90 -30.69 1.35 0.02
N ILE A 91 -31.19 1.38 -1.23
CA ILE A 91 -32.53 1.89 -1.56
C ILE A 91 -33.30 0.80 -2.32
N ALA A 92 -33.89 -0.13 -1.56
CA ALA A 92 -34.48 -1.35 -2.09
C ALA A 92 -35.57 -1.09 -3.15
N ARG A 93 -36.41 -0.05 -2.98
CA ARG A 93 -37.48 0.31 -3.94
C ARG A 93 -36.95 0.69 -5.32
N LEU A 94 -35.68 1.22 -5.38
CA LEU A 94 -34.99 1.60 -6.61
C LEU A 94 -34.03 0.52 -7.10
N GLY A 95 -33.98 -0.65 -6.46
CA GLY A 95 -33.06 -1.73 -6.81
C GLY A 95 -31.60 -1.45 -6.50
N ILE A 96 -31.30 -0.55 -5.55
CA ILE A 96 -29.94 -0.19 -5.15
C ILE A 96 -29.53 -1.03 -3.93
N PRO A 97 -28.58 -1.96 -4.07
CA PRO A 97 -28.07 -2.74 -2.93
C PRO A 97 -27.07 -1.94 -2.11
N SER A 98 -26.84 -2.39 -0.89
CA SER A 98 -25.66 -2.01 -0.11
C SER A 98 -24.44 -2.76 -0.62
N ILE A 99 -23.31 -2.09 -0.83
CA ILE A 99 -22.02 -2.72 -1.15
C ILE A 99 -21.07 -2.67 0.06
N VAL A 100 -20.16 -3.63 0.15
CA VAL A 100 -19.26 -3.82 1.30
C VAL A 100 -17.87 -3.29 0.97
N LEU A 101 -17.32 -2.47 1.89
CA LEU A 101 -15.95 -1.96 1.85
C LEU A 101 -15.15 -2.60 3.00
N ALA A 102 -13.96 -3.16 2.71
CA ALA A 102 -13.12 -3.81 3.71
C ALA A 102 -11.67 -3.33 3.66
N ASP A 103 -11.04 -3.23 4.84
CA ASP A 103 -9.62 -2.89 4.98
C ASP A 103 -8.68 -4.03 4.61
N GLY A 104 -7.41 -3.66 4.39
CA GLY A 104 -6.29 -4.55 4.42
C GLY A 104 -5.22 -4.30 3.37
N PRO A 105 -4.24 -3.40 3.63
CA PRO A 105 -3.11 -3.17 2.72
C PRO A 105 -2.17 -4.39 2.58
N ALA A 106 -2.15 -5.30 3.57
CA ALA A 106 -1.33 -6.51 3.56
C ALA A 106 -2.15 -7.82 3.53
N GLY A 107 -3.43 -7.75 3.21
CA GLY A 107 -4.38 -8.87 3.21
C GLY A 107 -5.73 -8.47 3.76
N LEU A 108 -6.77 -9.22 3.48
CA LEU A 108 -8.14 -8.86 3.84
C LEU A 108 -8.35 -8.88 5.36
N ARG A 109 -8.84 -7.74 5.91
CA ARG A 109 -9.19 -7.62 7.32
C ARG A 109 -10.67 -7.91 7.53
N ILE A 110 -10.97 -9.10 8.05
CA ILE A 110 -12.30 -9.56 8.45
C ILE A 110 -12.25 -10.22 9.83
N THR A 111 -13.40 -10.30 10.51
CA THR A 111 -13.48 -11.01 11.77
C THR A 111 -13.47 -12.53 11.53
N PRO A 112 -12.60 -13.30 12.21
CA PRO A 112 -12.49 -14.75 11.98
C PRO A 112 -13.69 -15.53 12.51
N THR A 113 -14.49 -14.97 13.40
CA THR A 113 -15.66 -15.61 14.02
C THR A 113 -16.94 -14.93 13.55
N ARG A 114 -18.02 -15.71 13.34
CA ARG A 114 -19.34 -15.22 12.92
C ARG A 114 -20.44 -15.88 13.75
N ASP A 115 -21.44 -15.12 14.16
CA ASP A 115 -22.54 -15.61 15.01
C ASP A 115 -23.42 -16.64 14.28
N ASP A 116 -23.56 -16.50 12.97
CA ASP A 116 -24.31 -17.42 12.10
C ASP A 116 -23.54 -18.69 11.75
N ALA A 117 -22.24 -18.75 12.03
CA ALA A 117 -21.38 -19.89 11.75
C ALA A 117 -20.39 -20.18 12.90
N PRO A 118 -20.86 -20.44 14.15
CA PRO A 118 -20.02 -20.47 15.34
C PRO A 118 -18.98 -21.60 15.37
N ASN A 119 -19.09 -22.59 14.49
CA ASN A 119 -18.17 -23.72 14.35
C ASN A 119 -17.18 -23.58 13.19
N GLN A 120 -17.15 -22.41 12.53
CA GLN A 120 -16.24 -22.12 11.42
C GLN A 120 -15.39 -20.92 11.76
N THR A 121 -14.17 -20.90 11.27
CA THR A 121 -13.25 -19.76 11.32
C THR A 121 -13.00 -19.26 9.90
N PHE A 122 -13.02 -17.94 9.74
CA PHE A 122 -12.84 -17.24 8.48
C PHE A 122 -11.54 -16.46 8.55
N HIS A 123 -10.48 -17.01 7.95
CA HIS A 123 -9.16 -16.40 7.93
C HIS A 123 -8.87 -15.81 6.56
N ALA A 124 -7.95 -14.85 6.54
CA ALA A 124 -7.37 -14.32 5.32
C ALA A 124 -5.86 -14.55 5.32
N THR A 125 -5.26 -14.51 4.14
CA THR A 125 -3.81 -14.63 4.01
C THR A 125 -3.14 -13.31 4.41
N ALA A 126 -2.21 -13.35 5.38
CA ALA A 126 -1.31 -12.25 5.64
C ALA A 126 -0.18 -12.28 4.59
N PHE A 127 -0.20 -11.33 3.67
CA PHE A 127 0.85 -11.11 2.68
C PHE A 127 1.97 -10.23 3.24
N PRO A 128 3.14 -10.19 2.59
CA PRO A 128 4.18 -9.23 2.93
C PRO A 128 3.70 -7.79 2.85
N ILE A 129 4.24 -6.94 3.72
CA ILE A 129 3.96 -5.49 3.70
C ILE A 129 4.42 -4.82 2.39
N ALA A 130 3.85 -3.65 2.08
CA ALA A 130 4.12 -2.94 0.84
C ALA A 130 5.60 -2.61 0.62
N SER A 131 6.35 -2.22 1.66
CA SER A 131 7.80 -1.99 1.58
C SER A 131 8.56 -3.23 1.11
N LEU A 132 8.16 -4.43 1.58
CA LEU A 132 8.76 -5.68 1.14
C LEU A 132 8.37 -6.01 -0.30
N LEU A 133 7.10 -5.88 -0.65
CA LEU A 133 6.62 -6.12 -2.02
C LEU A 133 7.35 -5.22 -3.02
N ALA A 134 7.49 -3.94 -2.70
CA ALA A 134 8.22 -2.99 -3.54
C ALA A 134 9.70 -3.33 -3.67
N SER A 135 10.33 -3.85 -2.61
CA SER A 135 11.72 -4.30 -2.63
C SER A 135 11.99 -5.44 -3.61
N SER A 136 10.94 -6.12 -4.11
CA SER A 136 11.07 -7.10 -5.20
C SER A 136 11.37 -6.45 -6.56
N TRP A 137 10.98 -5.20 -6.78
CA TRP A 137 11.03 -4.48 -8.07
C TRP A 137 10.39 -5.29 -9.21
N ASP A 138 9.32 -6.04 -8.90
CA ASP A 138 8.63 -6.96 -9.81
C ASP A 138 7.13 -6.66 -9.84
N ASP A 139 6.72 -5.82 -10.78
CA ASP A 139 5.32 -5.43 -10.97
C ASP A 139 4.41 -6.65 -11.19
N ALA A 140 4.89 -7.66 -11.94
CA ALA A 140 4.12 -8.87 -12.21
C ALA A 140 3.92 -9.75 -10.95
N LEU A 141 4.88 -9.77 -10.02
CA LEU A 141 4.73 -10.43 -8.73
C LEU A 141 3.69 -9.72 -7.87
N VAL A 142 3.74 -8.38 -7.81
CA VAL A 142 2.77 -7.58 -7.03
C VAL A 142 1.37 -7.72 -7.62
N GLU A 143 1.22 -7.79 -8.94
CA GLU A 143 -0.06 -8.06 -9.60
C GLU A 143 -0.63 -9.43 -9.20
N ARG A 144 0.19 -10.50 -9.17
CA ARG A 144 -0.25 -11.82 -8.67
C ARG A 144 -0.63 -11.82 -7.18
N VAL A 145 0.05 -11.04 -6.34
CA VAL A 145 -0.37 -10.84 -4.95
C VAL A 145 -1.74 -10.17 -4.92
N GLY A 146 -1.95 -9.14 -5.75
CA GLY A 146 -3.24 -8.48 -5.91
C GLY A 146 -4.35 -9.44 -6.37
N GLU A 147 -4.06 -10.33 -7.33
CA GLU A 147 -5.00 -11.38 -7.76
C GLU A 147 -5.43 -12.28 -6.58
N ALA A 148 -4.47 -12.72 -5.76
CA ALA A 148 -4.77 -13.56 -4.60
C ALA A 148 -5.60 -12.79 -3.54
N MET A 149 -5.24 -11.56 -3.23
CA MET A 149 -5.98 -10.70 -2.31
C MET A 149 -7.41 -10.43 -2.82
N GLY A 150 -7.56 -10.10 -4.10
CA GLY A 150 -8.85 -9.90 -4.75
C GLY A 150 -9.72 -11.14 -4.74
N ALA A 151 -9.12 -12.32 -4.96
CA ALA A 151 -9.84 -13.61 -4.91
C ALA A 151 -10.39 -13.91 -3.50
N GLU A 152 -9.64 -13.60 -2.44
CA GLU A 152 -10.14 -13.73 -1.06
C GLU A 152 -11.28 -12.74 -0.79
N ALA A 153 -11.13 -11.48 -1.19
CA ALA A 153 -12.17 -10.46 -1.05
C ALA A 153 -13.47 -10.86 -1.78
N ALA A 154 -13.36 -11.35 -3.02
CA ALA A 154 -14.48 -11.86 -3.80
C ALA A 154 -15.14 -13.09 -3.12
N ALA A 155 -14.34 -14.02 -2.61
CA ALA A 155 -14.83 -15.21 -1.92
C ALA A 155 -15.63 -14.89 -0.66
N TYR A 156 -15.27 -13.81 0.06
CA TYR A 156 -15.95 -13.35 1.25
C TYR A 156 -17.07 -12.32 0.99
N GLY A 157 -17.26 -11.88 -0.26
CA GLY A 157 -18.34 -10.98 -0.64
C GLY A 157 -18.03 -9.50 -0.38
N VAL A 158 -16.77 -9.11 -0.39
CA VAL A 158 -16.31 -7.72 -0.38
C VAL A 158 -16.41 -7.14 -1.79
N ASP A 159 -16.96 -5.95 -1.92
CA ASP A 159 -17.15 -5.27 -3.21
C ASP A 159 -16.03 -4.26 -3.52
N VAL A 160 -15.52 -3.57 -2.49
CA VAL A 160 -14.40 -2.63 -2.60
C VAL A 160 -13.38 -2.91 -1.52
N PHE A 161 -12.14 -3.13 -1.94
CA PHE A 161 -11.02 -3.35 -1.06
C PHE A 161 -10.25 -2.03 -0.87
N LEU A 162 -10.09 -1.57 0.40
CA LEU A 162 -9.50 -0.27 0.73
C LEU A 162 -7.96 -0.32 0.68
N THR A 163 -7.45 -0.63 -0.49
CA THR A 163 -6.03 -0.81 -0.83
C THR A 163 -5.82 -0.48 -2.31
N PRO A 164 -4.58 -0.18 -2.76
CA PRO A 164 -3.34 -0.02 -2.00
C PRO A 164 -3.19 1.36 -1.37
N ALA A 165 -2.34 1.45 -0.32
CA ALA A 165 -1.84 2.69 0.20
C ALA A 165 -0.49 3.03 -0.48
N LEU A 166 -0.28 4.29 -0.92
CA LEU A 166 0.87 4.64 -1.77
C LEU A 166 1.48 6.02 -1.50
N ASN A 167 1.31 6.55 -0.28
CA ASN A 167 2.03 7.76 0.12
C ASN A 167 3.55 7.50 0.12
N LEU A 168 4.36 8.56 0.06
CA LEU A 168 5.82 8.40 0.03
C LEU A 168 6.38 8.12 1.42
N HIS A 169 7.48 7.37 1.49
CA HIS A 169 8.34 7.29 2.67
C HIS A 169 9.14 8.58 2.81
N ARG A 170 8.51 9.64 3.35
CA ARG A 170 9.14 10.94 3.49
C ARG A 170 10.18 10.95 4.62
N TYR A 171 9.89 10.24 5.71
CA TYR A 171 10.74 10.20 6.91
C TYR A 171 10.64 8.84 7.61
N PRO A 172 11.73 8.29 8.16
CA PRO A 172 11.75 6.97 8.79
C PRO A 172 10.78 6.80 9.97
N LEU A 173 10.44 7.89 10.68
CA LEU A 173 9.53 7.83 11.82
C LEU A 173 8.05 7.80 11.43
N GLY A 174 7.69 7.98 10.17
CA GLY A 174 6.33 7.76 9.69
C GLY A 174 5.91 6.31 9.91
N SER A 175 4.98 6.06 10.85
CA SER A 175 4.65 4.69 11.27
C SER A 175 3.93 3.88 10.20
N ARG A 176 3.19 4.55 9.30
CA ARG A 176 2.48 3.91 8.17
C ARG A 176 3.36 3.64 6.96
N ASN A 177 4.68 3.90 7.01
CA ASN A 177 5.58 3.54 5.92
C ASN A 177 5.51 2.03 5.56
N PHE A 178 5.19 1.15 6.50
CA PHE A 178 5.06 -0.29 6.23
C PHE A 178 4.03 -0.62 5.15
N GLU A 179 2.93 0.13 5.07
CA GLU A 179 1.87 -0.07 4.08
C GLU A 179 2.05 0.77 2.79
N TYR A 180 3.09 1.62 2.76
CA TYR A 180 3.52 2.37 1.59
C TYR A 180 4.69 1.65 0.89
N TYR A 181 4.99 2.02 -0.36
CA TYR A 181 5.94 1.25 -1.15
C TYR A 181 7.37 1.77 -1.12
N SER A 182 7.59 3.10 -1.18
CA SER A 182 8.92 3.65 -1.43
C SER A 182 9.04 5.15 -1.12
N GLU A 183 10.29 5.63 -0.98
CA GLU A 183 10.64 7.05 -1.05
C GLU A 183 10.60 7.60 -2.49
N ASP A 184 10.44 6.74 -3.50
CA ASP A 184 10.38 7.12 -4.91
C ASP A 184 8.96 6.99 -5.49
N PRO A 185 8.39 8.06 -6.08
CA PRO A 185 7.02 8.05 -6.57
C PRO A 185 6.81 7.15 -7.81
N LEU A 186 7.86 6.86 -8.61
CA LEU A 186 7.75 5.94 -9.73
C LEU A 186 7.56 4.51 -9.22
N VAL A 187 8.38 4.07 -8.26
CA VAL A 187 8.25 2.76 -7.63
C VAL A 187 6.88 2.63 -6.96
N SER A 188 6.50 3.63 -6.13
CA SER A 188 5.19 3.62 -5.45
C SER A 188 4.03 3.53 -6.43
N GLY A 189 4.04 4.33 -7.50
CA GLY A 189 2.96 4.34 -8.49
C GLY A 189 2.88 3.04 -9.30
N LYS A 190 4.00 2.48 -9.74
CA LYS A 190 4.05 1.22 -10.50
C LYS A 190 3.59 0.02 -9.68
N MET A 191 4.07 -0.10 -8.43
CA MET A 191 3.65 -1.16 -7.53
C MET A 191 2.17 -1.05 -7.18
N ALA A 192 1.68 0.16 -6.91
CA ALA A 192 0.25 0.40 -6.68
C ALA A 192 -0.60 0.05 -7.90
N ALA A 193 -0.19 0.46 -9.10
CA ALA A 193 -0.90 0.13 -10.33
C ALA A 193 -0.98 -1.39 -10.56
N ALA A 194 0.10 -2.13 -10.29
CA ALA A 194 0.13 -3.58 -10.37
C ALA A 194 -0.84 -4.23 -9.37
N MET A 195 -0.82 -3.78 -8.11
CA MET A 195 -1.74 -4.25 -7.07
C MET A 195 -3.21 -4.00 -7.46
N ILE A 196 -3.52 -2.81 -7.96
CA ILE A 196 -4.88 -2.44 -8.42
C ILE A 196 -5.34 -3.36 -9.55
N ARG A 197 -4.50 -3.57 -10.58
CA ARG A 197 -4.85 -4.48 -11.70
C ARG A 197 -5.12 -5.90 -11.20
N GLY A 198 -4.27 -6.41 -10.31
CA GLY A 198 -4.44 -7.75 -9.74
C GLY A 198 -5.77 -7.90 -9.00
N ILE A 199 -6.08 -7.00 -8.07
CA ILE A 199 -7.33 -7.05 -7.30
C ILE A 199 -8.55 -6.88 -8.22
N GLN A 200 -8.53 -5.88 -9.10
CA GLN A 200 -9.66 -5.60 -10.00
C GLN A 200 -9.90 -6.69 -11.04
N SER A 201 -8.89 -7.51 -11.36
CA SER A 201 -9.06 -8.70 -12.21
C SER A 201 -9.98 -9.76 -11.60
N GLN A 202 -10.26 -9.67 -10.30
CA GLN A 202 -11.16 -10.55 -9.54
C GLN A 202 -12.56 -9.93 -9.34
N ASP A 203 -12.91 -8.88 -10.11
CA ASP A 203 -14.17 -8.16 -10.00
C ASP A 203 -14.41 -7.54 -8.60
N VAL A 204 -13.34 -7.13 -7.94
CA VAL A 204 -13.34 -6.39 -6.67
C VAL A 204 -12.75 -5.02 -6.92
N GLY A 205 -13.45 -3.96 -6.53
CA GLY A 205 -12.94 -2.59 -6.63
C GLY A 205 -11.78 -2.34 -5.69
N THR A 206 -10.95 -1.37 -6.01
CA THR A 206 -9.86 -0.90 -5.14
C THR A 206 -10.08 0.55 -4.73
N SER A 207 -9.51 0.95 -3.60
CA SER A 207 -9.44 2.35 -3.19
C SER A 207 -7.98 2.75 -2.99
N ALA A 208 -7.42 3.46 -3.96
CA ALA A 208 -6.06 3.98 -3.85
C ALA A 208 -6.02 5.10 -2.78
N LYS A 209 -5.10 4.98 -1.78
CA LYS A 209 -5.10 5.82 -0.58
C LYS A 209 -3.68 6.21 -0.14
N HIS A 210 -3.51 7.29 0.62
CA HIS A 210 -4.45 8.31 1.03
C HIS A 210 -4.15 9.60 0.24
N TYR A 211 -5.05 10.07 -0.56
CA TYR A 211 -4.88 11.16 -1.53
C TYR A 211 -5.08 12.52 -0.87
N ALA A 212 -4.00 13.29 -0.51
CA ALA A 212 -2.57 13.06 -0.68
C ALA A 212 -1.76 13.60 0.52
N ALA A 213 -0.43 13.36 0.47
CA ALA A 213 0.52 13.90 1.44
C ALA A 213 0.25 13.50 2.91
N ASN A 214 -0.26 12.29 3.15
CA ASN A 214 -0.51 11.73 4.47
C ASN A 214 0.75 11.00 4.97
N ASN A 215 1.67 11.77 5.61
CA ASN A 215 2.98 11.27 6.02
C ASN A 215 3.23 11.33 7.54
N HIS A 216 2.16 11.55 8.33
CA HIS A 216 2.19 11.64 9.80
C HIS A 216 0.96 10.97 10.39
N GLU A 217 1.10 10.40 11.58
CA GLU A 217 -0.01 10.00 12.43
C GLU A 217 -0.30 11.05 13.52
N TRP A 218 0.74 11.80 13.91
CA TRP A 218 0.60 12.87 14.88
C TRP A 218 -0.32 14.00 14.36
N ASN A 219 -1.40 14.26 15.10
CA ASN A 219 -2.44 15.24 14.75
C ASN A 219 -3.01 15.06 13.30
N ARG A 220 -3.06 13.84 12.81
CA ARG A 220 -3.37 13.54 11.39
C ARG A 220 -4.67 14.14 10.88
N ASN A 221 -5.70 14.29 11.75
CA ASN A 221 -7.01 14.85 11.38
C ASN A 221 -7.01 16.38 11.28
N THR A 222 -5.99 17.06 11.80
CA THR A 222 -5.99 18.53 11.90
C THR A 222 -4.72 19.17 11.38
N ILE A 223 -3.70 18.37 11.05
CA ILE A 223 -2.42 18.89 10.57
C ILE A 223 -2.57 19.58 9.21
N ASN A 224 -1.98 20.78 9.09
CA ASN A 224 -1.87 21.50 7.83
C ASN A 224 -0.47 21.28 7.24
N VAL A 225 -0.39 20.54 6.16
CA VAL A 225 0.84 20.32 5.39
C VAL A 225 1.04 21.49 4.45
N LYS A 226 2.07 22.30 4.71
CA LYS A 226 2.53 23.35 3.80
C LYS A 226 3.55 22.76 2.84
N VAL A 227 3.26 22.78 1.56
CA VAL A 227 4.08 22.15 0.53
C VAL A 227 3.95 22.91 -0.79
N SER A 228 5.04 23.02 -1.54
CA SER A 228 5.01 23.67 -2.86
C SER A 228 4.17 22.85 -3.86
N GLU A 229 3.53 23.53 -4.81
CA GLU A 229 2.80 22.84 -5.89
C GLU A 229 3.74 21.92 -6.70
N ARG A 230 4.99 22.35 -6.87
CA ARG A 230 6.01 21.55 -7.54
C ARG A 230 6.27 20.23 -6.82
N ALA A 231 6.54 20.27 -5.52
CA ALA A 231 6.76 19.06 -4.74
C ALA A 231 5.51 18.16 -4.71
N LEU A 232 4.30 18.76 -4.62
CA LEU A 232 3.07 18.02 -4.76
C LEU A 232 3.03 17.24 -6.07
N ARG A 233 3.24 17.91 -7.21
CA ARG A 233 3.11 17.31 -8.54
C ARG A 233 4.25 16.34 -8.90
N GLU A 234 5.49 16.66 -8.50
CA GLU A 234 6.65 15.82 -8.84
C GLU A 234 6.80 14.61 -7.91
N LEU A 235 6.30 14.68 -6.65
CA LEU A 235 6.47 13.64 -5.64
C LEU A 235 5.15 13.09 -5.10
N TYR A 236 4.40 13.89 -4.32
CA TYR A 236 3.29 13.39 -3.50
C TYR A 236 2.05 12.99 -4.30
N LEU A 237 1.84 13.58 -5.47
CA LEU A 237 0.75 13.24 -6.40
C LEU A 237 1.21 12.29 -7.50
N LYS A 238 2.52 12.21 -7.78
CA LYS A 238 3.04 11.46 -8.93
C LYS A 238 2.74 9.97 -8.87
N GLY A 239 2.83 9.35 -7.71
CA GLY A 239 2.46 7.94 -7.53
C GLY A 239 0.97 7.70 -7.84
N PHE A 240 0.10 8.61 -7.40
CA PHE A 240 -1.34 8.55 -7.71
C PHE A 240 -1.63 8.77 -9.19
N GLU A 241 -0.94 9.74 -9.85
CA GLU A 241 -1.05 9.95 -11.30
C GLU A 241 -0.76 8.65 -12.07
N ILE A 242 0.32 7.96 -11.72
CA ILE A 242 0.70 6.68 -12.33
C ILE A 242 -0.38 5.62 -12.08
N ALA A 243 -0.82 5.47 -10.82
CA ALA A 243 -1.84 4.49 -10.46
C ALA A 243 -3.16 4.73 -11.21
N VAL A 244 -3.63 5.98 -11.30
CA VAL A 244 -4.86 6.33 -12.04
C VAL A 244 -4.71 6.00 -13.53
N LYS A 245 -3.63 6.47 -14.16
CA LYS A 245 -3.45 6.33 -15.61
C LYS A 245 -3.14 4.90 -16.07
N GLU A 246 -2.50 4.08 -15.22
CA GLU A 246 -2.08 2.73 -15.60
C GLU A 246 -3.00 1.61 -15.12
N SER A 247 -3.94 1.90 -14.20
CA SER A 247 -4.79 0.85 -13.63
C SER A 247 -6.25 1.23 -13.43
N SER A 248 -6.62 2.50 -13.58
CA SER A 248 -8.01 2.98 -13.46
C SER A 248 -8.69 2.44 -12.19
N PRO A 249 -8.24 2.80 -10.97
CA PRO A 249 -8.85 2.34 -9.74
C PRO A 249 -10.34 2.71 -9.69
N TRP A 250 -11.19 1.83 -9.14
CA TRP A 250 -12.63 2.12 -9.06
C TRP A 250 -12.92 3.25 -8.09
N THR A 251 -12.10 3.38 -7.04
CA THR A 251 -12.26 4.46 -6.08
C THR A 251 -10.90 5.04 -5.64
N ILE A 252 -10.94 6.27 -5.14
CA ILE A 252 -9.81 6.93 -4.46
C ILE A 252 -10.29 7.42 -3.09
N MET A 253 -9.44 7.24 -2.07
CA MET A 253 -9.70 7.72 -0.72
C MET A 253 -8.87 8.95 -0.42
N THR A 254 -9.53 10.06 -0.04
CA THR A 254 -8.85 11.28 0.41
C THR A 254 -8.21 11.09 1.77
N SER A 255 -7.16 11.85 2.05
CA SER A 255 -6.44 11.77 3.32
C SER A 255 -7.08 12.60 4.43
N TYR A 256 -6.58 12.44 5.66
CA TYR A 256 -7.04 13.18 6.83
C TYR A 256 -6.63 14.64 6.85
N ASN A 257 -5.39 14.94 6.40
CA ASN A 257 -4.72 16.21 6.59
C ASN A 257 -5.26 17.32 5.67
N ARG A 258 -4.91 18.55 6.03
CA ARG A 258 -4.99 19.68 5.12
C ARG A 258 -3.73 19.82 4.28
N ILE A 259 -3.89 20.32 3.07
CA ILE A 259 -2.80 20.78 2.21
C ILE A 259 -2.99 22.28 1.97
N ASN A 260 -1.99 23.06 2.34
CA ASN A 260 -1.99 24.51 2.18
C ASN A 260 -3.29 25.19 2.69
N GLY A 261 -3.80 24.72 3.84
CA GLY A 261 -4.97 25.25 4.53
C GLY A 261 -6.30 24.59 4.23
N THR A 262 -6.41 23.77 3.17
CA THR A 262 -7.67 23.10 2.77
C THR A 262 -7.58 21.60 3.00
N TYR A 263 -8.62 21.00 3.60
CA TYR A 263 -8.70 19.54 3.69
C TYR A 263 -8.71 18.91 2.32
N THR A 264 -8.04 17.80 2.16
CA THR A 264 -7.94 17.10 0.87
C THR A 264 -9.32 16.71 0.33
N SER A 265 -10.22 16.32 1.22
CA SER A 265 -11.61 15.99 0.90
C SER A 265 -12.51 17.21 0.56
N GLU A 266 -12.03 18.43 0.81
CA GLU A 266 -12.76 19.69 0.59
C GLU A 266 -12.11 20.56 -0.50
N SER A 267 -11.12 20.04 -1.24
CA SER A 267 -10.30 20.78 -2.20
C SER A 267 -10.78 20.58 -3.65
N PRO A 268 -11.47 21.56 -4.27
CA PRO A 268 -11.85 21.47 -5.68
C PRO A 268 -10.62 21.33 -6.60
N TRP A 269 -9.52 22.06 -6.29
CA TRP A 269 -8.28 21.93 -7.04
C TRP A 269 -7.76 20.49 -7.06
N LEU A 270 -7.74 19.82 -5.89
CA LEU A 270 -7.21 18.46 -5.80
C LEU A 270 -8.14 17.43 -6.46
N LEU A 271 -9.45 17.54 -6.22
CA LEU A 271 -10.44 16.52 -6.61
C LEU A 271 -11.02 16.74 -8.02
N GLN A 272 -11.21 17.99 -8.44
CA GLN A 272 -11.73 18.28 -9.76
C GLN A 272 -10.61 18.57 -10.75
N ASP A 273 -9.78 19.63 -10.50
CA ASP A 273 -8.82 20.10 -11.50
C ASP A 273 -7.74 19.04 -11.75
N VAL A 274 -7.08 18.53 -10.68
CA VAL A 274 -5.96 17.58 -10.80
C VAL A 274 -6.46 16.17 -11.08
N LEU A 275 -7.33 15.63 -10.21
CA LEU A 275 -7.68 14.21 -10.28
C LEU A 275 -8.56 13.91 -11.50
N ARG A 276 -9.61 14.73 -11.75
CA ARG A 276 -10.58 14.45 -12.81
C ARG A 276 -10.20 15.09 -14.13
N ASP A 277 -9.91 16.38 -14.14
CA ASP A 277 -9.72 17.10 -15.41
C ASP A 277 -8.35 16.84 -16.03
N GLU A 278 -7.25 16.81 -15.22
CA GLU A 278 -5.90 16.53 -15.74
C GLU A 278 -5.62 15.02 -15.92
N TRP A 279 -6.10 14.16 -14.99
CA TRP A 279 -5.77 12.73 -15.03
C TRP A 279 -6.87 11.85 -15.62
N GLY A 280 -8.09 12.38 -15.75
CA GLY A 280 -9.22 11.65 -16.32
C GLY A 280 -9.83 10.59 -15.39
N PHE A 281 -9.80 10.80 -14.07
CA PHE A 281 -10.39 9.87 -13.12
C PHE A 281 -11.92 9.97 -13.13
N GLU A 282 -12.59 8.87 -13.44
CA GLU A 282 -14.06 8.78 -13.54
C GLU A 282 -14.70 8.08 -12.33
N GLY A 283 -13.91 7.43 -11.46
CA GLY A 283 -14.40 6.65 -10.35
C GLY A 283 -14.93 7.47 -9.16
N VAL A 284 -15.26 6.78 -8.08
CA VAL A 284 -15.75 7.38 -6.84
C VAL A 284 -14.61 7.90 -5.99
N VAL A 285 -14.73 9.14 -5.50
CA VAL A 285 -13.89 9.68 -4.44
C VAL A 285 -14.59 9.50 -3.11
N MET A 286 -13.96 8.83 -2.16
CA MET A 286 -14.46 8.70 -0.79
C MET A 286 -13.54 9.38 0.21
N THR A 287 -14.05 9.76 1.38
CA THR A 287 -13.21 10.19 2.50
C THR A 287 -12.53 9.01 3.15
N ASP A 288 -11.37 9.22 3.76
CA ASP A 288 -10.97 8.39 4.89
C ASP A 288 -11.98 8.52 6.05
N TRP A 289 -11.97 7.58 7.02
CA TRP A 289 -12.98 7.52 8.08
C TRP A 289 -12.90 8.75 8.97
N PHE A 290 -13.97 9.54 8.97
CA PHE A 290 -14.09 10.84 9.68
C PHE A 290 -13.20 11.97 9.15
N ALA A 291 -12.61 11.84 7.97
CA ALA A 291 -11.77 12.89 7.40
C ALA A 291 -12.57 14.12 6.97
N GLY A 292 -11.94 15.30 7.07
CA GLY A 292 -12.55 16.58 6.73
C GLY A 292 -13.40 17.19 7.84
N ALA A 293 -13.96 18.38 7.59
CA ALA A 293 -14.72 19.13 8.59
C ALA A 293 -16.11 19.60 8.12
N ASP A 294 -16.31 19.83 6.81
CA ASP A 294 -17.50 20.42 6.23
C ASP A 294 -18.08 19.54 5.12
N ALA A 295 -19.13 18.79 5.46
CA ALA A 295 -19.79 17.87 4.52
C ALA A 295 -20.32 18.58 3.24
N VAL A 296 -20.75 19.83 3.34
CA VAL A 296 -21.22 20.60 2.18
C VAL A 296 -20.07 20.92 1.23
N LYS A 297 -18.95 21.39 1.77
CA LYS A 297 -17.73 21.64 0.97
C LYS A 297 -17.19 20.35 0.35
N GLN A 298 -17.22 19.23 1.08
CA GLN A 298 -16.82 17.93 0.55
C GLN A 298 -17.64 17.56 -0.68
N MET A 299 -18.97 17.63 -0.61
CA MET A 299 -19.84 17.36 -1.76
C MET A 299 -19.53 18.31 -2.94
N GLN A 300 -19.42 19.62 -2.67
CA GLN A 300 -19.13 20.64 -3.68
C GLN A 300 -17.77 20.44 -4.36
N ALA A 301 -16.76 19.98 -3.60
CA ALA A 301 -15.43 19.69 -4.11
C ALA A 301 -15.36 18.44 -5.00
N GLY A 302 -16.40 17.61 -5.02
CA GLY A 302 -16.42 16.36 -5.81
C GLY A 302 -15.95 15.12 -5.03
N ASN A 303 -16.02 15.17 -3.71
CA ASN A 303 -15.95 13.98 -2.86
C ASN A 303 -17.34 13.32 -2.87
N ASP A 304 -17.44 12.10 -3.37
CA ASP A 304 -18.73 11.48 -3.69
C ASP A 304 -19.36 10.74 -2.50
N LEU A 305 -18.52 10.14 -1.63
CA LEU A 305 -18.96 9.29 -0.52
C LEU A 305 -18.23 9.65 0.77
N LEU A 306 -18.97 10.03 1.81
CA LEU A 306 -18.42 10.38 3.14
C LEU A 306 -18.47 9.17 4.07
N MET A 307 -17.29 8.68 4.45
CA MET A 307 -17.16 7.53 5.34
C MET A 307 -16.82 7.96 6.77
N PRO A 308 -17.33 7.27 7.79
CA PRO A 308 -18.34 6.20 7.74
C PRO A 308 -19.78 6.71 7.68
N GLY A 309 -20.00 8.01 7.50
CA GLY A 309 -21.29 8.68 7.59
C GLY A 309 -21.71 8.96 9.04
N THR A 310 -22.11 10.20 9.33
CA THR A 310 -22.58 10.59 10.67
C THR A 310 -23.91 11.30 10.60
N GLN A 311 -24.66 11.25 11.69
CA GLN A 311 -25.95 11.98 11.80
C GLN A 311 -25.78 13.50 11.64
N SER A 312 -24.66 14.05 12.12
CA SER A 312 -24.34 15.47 11.97
C SER A 312 -24.12 15.85 10.51
N GLN A 313 -23.41 15.03 9.73
CA GLN A 313 -23.23 15.22 8.29
C GLN A 313 -24.57 15.13 7.55
N GLN A 314 -25.42 14.15 7.89
CA GLN A 314 -26.74 14.01 7.30
C GLN A 314 -27.60 15.27 7.51
N GLN A 315 -27.65 15.77 8.75
CA GLN A 315 -28.38 16.98 9.07
C GLN A 315 -27.82 18.22 8.36
N ALA A 316 -26.50 18.34 8.29
CA ALA A 316 -25.84 19.46 7.61
C ALA A 316 -26.21 19.48 6.11
N LEU A 317 -26.11 18.35 5.42
CA LEU A 317 -26.43 18.22 4.00
C LEU A 317 -27.92 18.49 3.72
N LEU A 318 -28.84 17.90 4.50
CA LEU A 318 -30.28 18.14 4.37
C LEU A 318 -30.65 19.63 4.59
N ASN A 319 -30.04 20.23 5.62
CA ASN A 319 -30.30 21.66 5.92
C ASN A 319 -29.77 22.58 4.82
N ALA A 320 -28.56 22.29 4.30
CA ALA A 320 -27.93 23.07 3.24
C ALA A 320 -28.72 22.97 1.93
N ALA A 321 -29.17 21.77 1.55
CA ALA A 321 -29.98 21.56 0.35
C ALA A 321 -31.35 22.27 0.46
N ARG A 322 -32.04 22.13 1.59
CA ARG A 322 -33.34 22.81 1.82
C ARG A 322 -33.26 24.34 1.83
N LYS A 323 -32.08 24.89 2.21
CA LYS A 323 -31.83 26.34 2.20
C LYS A 323 -31.22 26.84 0.88
N GLY A 324 -31.01 25.99 -0.10
CA GLY A 324 -30.36 26.35 -1.37
C GLY A 324 -28.89 26.68 -1.27
N GLN A 325 -28.22 26.27 -0.17
CA GLN A 325 -26.76 26.41 0.06
C GLN A 325 -25.97 25.26 -0.57
N LEU A 326 -26.64 24.15 -0.83
CA LEU A 326 -26.09 23.01 -1.60
C LEU A 326 -27.08 22.75 -2.76
N ASP A 327 -26.55 22.89 -3.99
CA ASP A 327 -27.35 22.55 -5.18
C ASP A 327 -27.56 21.02 -5.22
N VAL A 328 -28.81 20.59 -5.38
CA VAL A 328 -29.17 19.15 -5.48
C VAL A 328 -28.47 18.49 -6.68
N GLN A 329 -28.16 19.22 -7.74
CA GLN A 329 -27.43 18.72 -8.89
C GLN A 329 -25.99 18.27 -8.53
N VAL A 330 -25.39 18.86 -7.49
CA VAL A 330 -24.09 18.38 -6.94
C VAL A 330 -24.25 17.00 -6.34
N LEU A 331 -25.31 16.76 -5.57
CA LEU A 331 -25.61 15.44 -5.04
C LEU A 331 -25.90 14.44 -6.17
N ASP A 332 -26.68 14.85 -7.17
CA ASP A 332 -27.03 13.99 -8.31
C ASP A 332 -25.80 13.51 -9.08
N ARG A 333 -24.86 14.40 -9.34
CA ARG A 333 -23.58 14.07 -9.97
C ARG A 333 -22.73 13.10 -9.13
N ASN A 334 -22.65 13.31 -7.81
CA ASN A 334 -21.89 12.45 -6.92
C ASN A 334 -22.58 11.06 -6.81
N ILE A 335 -23.90 11.03 -6.75
CA ILE A 335 -24.70 9.81 -6.75
C ILE A 335 -24.53 9.01 -8.04
N GLU A 336 -24.50 9.66 -9.19
CA GLU A 336 -24.28 8.99 -10.48
C GLU A 336 -23.03 8.11 -10.44
N ARG A 337 -21.92 8.64 -9.93
CA ARG A 337 -20.65 7.87 -9.78
C ARG A 337 -20.79 6.72 -8.79
N ILE A 338 -21.50 6.92 -7.69
CA ILE A 338 -21.77 5.84 -6.71
C ILE A 338 -22.62 4.73 -7.35
N LEU A 339 -23.63 5.08 -8.15
CA LEU A 339 -24.47 4.10 -8.83
C LEU A 339 -23.67 3.35 -9.91
N ASP A 340 -22.80 4.03 -10.65
CA ASP A 340 -21.89 3.40 -11.61
C ASP A 340 -20.92 2.43 -10.94
N LEU A 341 -20.40 2.79 -9.76
CA LEU A 341 -19.60 1.87 -8.93
C LEU A 341 -20.43 0.65 -8.51
N ILE A 342 -21.64 0.86 -7.99
CA ILE A 342 -22.52 -0.23 -7.52
C ILE A 342 -22.82 -1.21 -8.67
N MET A 343 -23.11 -0.72 -9.86
CA MET A 343 -23.40 -1.59 -11.03
C MET A 343 -22.22 -2.47 -11.46
N ARG A 344 -21.00 -2.08 -11.14
CA ARG A 344 -19.78 -2.90 -11.41
C ARG A 344 -19.62 -4.05 -10.44
N THR A 345 -20.24 -4.00 -9.26
CA THR A 345 -19.96 -4.94 -8.17
C THR A 345 -20.61 -6.31 -8.38
N ARG A 346 -19.99 -7.33 -7.78
CA ARG A 346 -20.53 -8.70 -7.71
C ARG A 346 -21.86 -8.74 -6.97
N THR A 347 -22.02 -7.90 -5.95
CA THR A 347 -23.28 -7.74 -5.20
C THR A 347 -24.44 -7.31 -6.09
N PHE A 348 -24.23 -6.33 -6.96
CA PHE A 348 -25.26 -5.89 -7.89
C PHE A 348 -25.64 -6.97 -8.91
N ARG A 349 -24.66 -7.73 -9.37
CA ARG A 349 -24.87 -8.87 -10.29
C ARG A 349 -25.41 -10.13 -9.60
N HIS A 350 -25.65 -10.09 -8.27
CA HIS A 350 -26.13 -11.21 -7.48
C HIS A 350 -25.25 -12.46 -7.55
N GLU A 351 -23.93 -12.26 -7.66
CA GLU A 351 -22.99 -13.37 -7.70
C GLU A 351 -22.84 -14.06 -6.33
N PRO A 352 -22.73 -15.40 -6.29
CA PRO A 352 -22.68 -16.13 -5.03
C PRO A 352 -21.38 -15.89 -4.28
N VAL A 353 -21.46 -15.85 -2.96
CA VAL A 353 -20.33 -15.78 -2.02
C VAL A 353 -19.99 -17.19 -1.58
N SER A 354 -18.74 -17.63 -1.76
CA SER A 354 -18.30 -18.99 -1.44
C SER A 354 -17.92 -19.16 0.03
N ASN A 355 -17.37 -18.12 0.66
CA ASN A 355 -16.69 -18.16 1.97
C ASN A 355 -15.55 -19.21 2.06
N LYS A 356 -14.95 -19.57 0.93
CA LYS A 356 -13.91 -20.62 0.82
C LYS A 356 -12.82 -20.19 -0.16
N PRO A 357 -11.96 -19.22 0.20
CA PRO A 357 -10.78 -18.89 -0.60
C PRO A 357 -9.75 -20.03 -0.56
N ASP A 358 -8.87 -20.11 -1.57
CA ASP A 358 -7.75 -21.07 -1.59
C ASP A 358 -6.55 -20.53 -0.79
N LEU A 359 -6.68 -20.54 0.55
CA LEU A 359 -5.65 -20.01 1.45
C LEU A 359 -4.29 -20.72 1.28
N ASP A 360 -4.28 -22.02 0.91
CA ASP A 360 -3.04 -22.77 0.69
C ASP A 360 -2.28 -22.27 -0.56
N ALA A 361 -3.01 -21.97 -1.64
CA ALA A 361 -2.40 -21.36 -2.83
C ALA A 361 -1.88 -19.95 -2.52
N HIS A 362 -2.65 -19.17 -1.77
CA HIS A 362 -2.29 -17.80 -1.44
C HIS A 362 -1.12 -17.72 -0.46
N ALA A 363 -1.01 -18.65 0.51
CA ALA A 363 0.16 -18.77 1.37
C ALA A 363 1.45 -19.06 0.56
N ARG A 364 1.38 -19.87 -0.51
CA ARG A 364 2.51 -20.08 -1.41
C ARG A 364 2.93 -18.80 -2.15
N ILE A 365 1.95 -17.98 -2.59
CA ILE A 365 2.21 -16.68 -3.22
C ILE A 365 2.83 -15.72 -2.20
N SER A 366 2.31 -15.67 -0.97
CA SER A 366 2.87 -14.89 0.13
C SER A 366 4.33 -15.24 0.38
N ARG A 367 4.66 -16.54 0.50
CA ARG A 367 6.06 -17.01 0.68
C ARG A 367 6.96 -16.63 -0.49
N GLN A 368 6.50 -16.78 -1.74
CA GLN A 368 7.26 -16.35 -2.91
C GLN A 368 7.54 -14.85 -2.86
N ALA A 369 6.52 -14.03 -2.63
CA ALA A 369 6.66 -12.59 -2.57
C ALA A 369 7.63 -12.16 -1.45
N ALA A 370 7.55 -12.80 -0.29
CA ALA A 370 8.47 -12.56 0.81
C ALA A 370 9.93 -12.87 0.43
N THR A 371 10.20 -14.03 -0.18
CA THR A 371 11.58 -14.40 -0.58
C THR A 371 12.17 -13.47 -1.63
N GLU A 372 11.34 -12.99 -2.57
CA GLU A 372 11.81 -12.17 -3.69
C GLU A 372 12.00 -10.68 -3.33
N GLY A 373 11.40 -10.23 -2.21
CA GLY A 373 11.55 -8.87 -1.70
C GLY A 373 12.57 -8.71 -0.57
N MET A 374 13.04 -9.77 0.07
CA MET A 374 14.09 -9.67 1.09
C MET A 374 15.39 -9.16 0.50
N VAL A 375 16.07 -8.25 1.22
CA VAL A 375 17.29 -7.57 0.76
C VAL A 375 18.50 -8.00 1.56
N LEU A 376 19.49 -8.55 0.89
CA LEU A 376 20.78 -8.83 1.51
C LEU A 376 21.62 -7.55 1.56
N LEU A 377 21.79 -6.98 2.76
CA LEU A 377 22.50 -5.71 2.95
C LEU A 377 24.01 -5.88 3.13
N LYS A 378 24.43 -6.95 3.78
CA LYS A 378 25.84 -7.26 4.05
C LYS A 378 26.07 -8.76 3.94
N ASN A 379 27.22 -9.19 3.39
CA ASN A 379 27.65 -10.58 3.41
C ASN A 379 29.18 -10.66 3.26
N GLU A 380 29.86 -10.70 4.37
CA GLU A 380 31.34 -10.82 4.43
C GLU A 380 31.73 -12.25 4.80
N HIS A 381 32.92 -12.66 4.38
CA HIS A 381 33.52 -13.97 4.67
C HIS A 381 32.63 -15.17 4.26
N ASP A 382 31.73 -14.98 3.27
CA ASP A 382 30.77 -16.01 2.85
C ASP A 382 29.89 -16.54 4.02
N ALA A 383 29.54 -15.65 4.99
CA ALA A 383 28.72 -16.01 6.13
C ALA A 383 27.33 -16.55 5.70
N LEU A 384 26.80 -16.07 4.59
CA LEU A 384 25.63 -16.57 3.90
C LEU A 384 26.00 -17.03 2.47
N PRO A 385 25.32 -18.04 1.93
CA PRO A 385 24.22 -18.80 2.52
C PRO A 385 24.69 -19.81 3.57
N LEU A 386 23.81 -20.11 4.51
CA LEU A 386 24.02 -21.13 5.54
C LEU A 386 24.26 -22.50 4.87
N ALA A 387 25.35 -23.15 5.22
CA ALA A 387 25.62 -24.50 4.74
C ALA A 387 24.68 -25.52 5.41
N ALA A 388 24.28 -26.55 4.67
CA ALA A 388 23.46 -27.65 5.20
C ALA A 388 24.14 -28.34 6.40
N GLY A 389 23.33 -28.73 7.39
CA GLY A 389 23.79 -29.44 8.58
C GLY A 389 24.46 -28.59 9.66
N LYS A 390 24.54 -27.26 9.46
CA LYS A 390 25.00 -26.34 10.50
C LYS A 390 24.05 -26.29 11.68
N LYS A 391 24.63 -26.12 12.88
CA LYS A 391 23.90 -25.88 14.12
C LYS A 391 23.80 -24.37 14.37
N LEU A 392 22.61 -23.92 14.70
CA LEU A 392 22.27 -22.49 14.79
C LEU A 392 21.91 -22.09 16.22
N ALA A 393 22.48 -20.98 16.69
CA ALA A 393 22.05 -20.30 17.90
C ALA A 393 21.21 -19.08 17.51
N LEU A 394 19.94 -19.06 17.91
CA LEU A 394 18.99 -17.99 17.57
C LEU A 394 18.82 -17.06 18.77
N PHE A 395 19.16 -15.80 18.58
CA PHE A 395 19.02 -14.70 19.54
C PHE A 395 18.00 -13.69 19.03
N GLY A 396 17.40 -12.93 19.94
CA GLY A 396 16.41 -11.91 19.63
C GLY A 396 15.00 -12.44 19.69
N ASN A 397 14.11 -11.65 20.32
CA ASN A 397 12.73 -12.03 20.55
C ASN A 397 11.99 -12.39 19.25
N SER A 398 12.23 -11.65 18.16
CA SER A 398 11.49 -11.85 16.89
C SER A 398 11.90 -13.14 16.13
N ALA A 399 12.95 -13.87 16.53
CA ALA A 399 13.21 -15.21 16.03
C ALA A 399 12.15 -16.22 16.50
N HIS A 400 11.55 -15.95 17.66
CA HIS A 400 10.63 -16.82 18.38
C HIS A 400 9.18 -16.27 18.40
N ASP A 401 9.02 -14.96 18.22
CA ASP A 401 7.76 -14.22 18.17
C ASP A 401 7.79 -13.25 16.99
N ILE A 402 7.45 -13.77 15.84
CA ILE A 402 7.64 -13.10 14.55
C ILE A 402 6.66 -11.94 14.37
N ILE A 403 7.10 -10.86 13.75
CA ILE A 403 6.27 -9.74 13.34
C ILE A 403 5.96 -9.91 11.84
N ILE A 404 4.74 -10.33 11.54
CA ILE A 404 4.34 -10.66 10.16
C ILE A 404 3.87 -9.46 9.36
N GLY A 405 3.30 -8.44 10.02
CA GLY A 405 2.71 -7.26 9.41
C GLY A 405 2.51 -6.13 10.40
N GLY A 406 1.91 -5.03 9.96
CA GLY A 406 1.57 -3.88 10.80
C GLY A 406 0.20 -4.02 11.44
N THR A 407 -0.12 -3.09 12.34
CA THR A 407 -1.39 -3.03 13.10
C THR A 407 -2.32 -1.92 12.59
N GLY A 408 -3.53 -1.84 13.14
CA GLY A 408 -4.56 -0.90 12.70
C GLY A 408 -5.37 -1.45 11.54
N SER A 409 -5.63 -0.62 10.51
CA SER A 409 -6.31 -1.06 9.30
C SER A 409 -5.49 -2.08 8.48
N GLY A 410 -4.17 -2.15 8.72
CA GLY A 410 -3.26 -3.10 8.08
C GLY A 410 -3.16 -4.47 8.75
N ASP A 411 -3.85 -4.69 9.86
CA ASP A 411 -3.86 -5.98 10.54
C ASP A 411 -4.66 -7.04 9.76
N VAL A 412 -4.21 -8.29 9.79
CA VAL A 412 -4.85 -9.42 9.11
C VAL A 412 -5.04 -10.56 10.12
N HIS A 413 -6.19 -11.21 10.09
CA HIS A 413 -6.47 -12.38 10.94
C HIS A 413 -6.16 -13.66 10.17
N GLU A 414 -4.89 -14.03 10.15
CA GLU A 414 -4.38 -15.23 9.50
C GLU A 414 -4.67 -16.51 10.31
N ALA A 415 -4.67 -17.64 9.62
CA ALA A 415 -4.88 -18.94 10.26
C ALA A 415 -3.66 -19.39 11.09
N TYR A 416 -2.48 -18.98 10.70
CA TYR A 416 -1.19 -19.31 11.34
C TYR A 416 -0.11 -18.33 10.89
N SER A 417 0.97 -18.26 11.67
CA SER A 417 2.23 -17.64 11.26
C SER A 417 3.40 -18.55 11.58
N VAL A 418 4.48 -18.46 10.78
CA VAL A 418 5.67 -19.29 10.94
C VAL A 418 6.82 -18.44 11.45
N THR A 419 7.37 -18.77 12.62
CA THR A 419 8.53 -18.08 13.19
C THR A 419 9.82 -18.46 12.47
N LEU A 420 10.88 -17.65 12.61
CA LEU A 420 12.19 -17.98 12.04
C LEU A 420 12.73 -19.32 12.58
N LEU A 421 12.56 -19.56 13.89
CA LEU A 421 12.93 -20.84 14.52
C LEU A 421 12.26 -22.03 13.80
N GLN A 422 10.92 -21.97 13.65
CA GLN A 422 10.16 -23.02 12.96
C GLN A 422 10.59 -23.19 11.50
N GLY A 423 10.76 -22.09 10.77
CA GLY A 423 11.19 -22.13 9.37
C GLY A 423 12.55 -22.80 9.17
N LEU A 424 13.52 -22.52 10.04
CA LEU A 424 14.84 -23.14 10.00
C LEU A 424 14.81 -24.62 10.40
N GLU A 425 14.03 -25.00 11.41
CA GLU A 425 13.83 -26.40 11.78
C GLU A 425 13.16 -27.20 10.65
N HIS A 426 12.14 -26.64 10.00
CA HIS A 426 11.51 -27.25 8.83
C HIS A 426 12.46 -27.34 7.61
N ALA A 427 13.43 -26.43 7.52
CA ALA A 427 14.51 -26.51 6.51
C ALA A 427 15.61 -27.51 6.87
N GLY A 428 15.53 -28.20 8.03
CA GLY A 428 16.44 -29.23 8.45
C GLY A 428 17.68 -28.75 9.24
N TYR A 429 17.67 -27.52 9.73
CA TYR A 429 18.73 -27.03 10.62
C TYR A 429 18.48 -27.44 12.07
N ALA A 430 19.57 -27.85 12.76
CA ALA A 430 19.54 -28.04 14.19
C ALA A 430 19.67 -26.68 14.91
N THR A 431 18.82 -26.44 15.89
CA THR A 431 18.81 -25.21 16.67
C THR A 431 19.17 -25.45 18.13
N ASP A 432 19.68 -24.42 18.83
CA ASP A 432 20.00 -24.48 20.25
C ASP A 432 18.70 -24.54 21.08
N LYS A 433 18.40 -25.69 21.60
CA LYS A 433 17.14 -25.94 22.33
C LYS A 433 17.08 -25.22 23.68
N ALA A 434 18.21 -25.11 24.39
CA ALA A 434 18.26 -24.44 25.70
C ALA A 434 18.01 -22.93 25.52
N LEU A 435 18.64 -22.33 24.53
CA LEU A 435 18.45 -20.93 24.19
C LEU A 435 17.00 -20.67 23.72
N SER A 436 16.45 -21.52 22.85
CA SER A 436 15.09 -21.41 22.37
C SER A 436 14.06 -21.51 23.51
N GLN A 437 14.29 -22.39 24.49
CA GLN A 437 13.43 -22.48 25.69
C GLN A 437 13.51 -21.22 26.55
N ALA A 438 14.70 -20.64 26.72
CA ALA A 438 14.88 -19.40 27.48
C ALA A 438 14.09 -18.24 26.85
N TYR A 439 14.17 -18.06 25.51
CA TYR A 439 13.38 -17.07 24.79
C TYR A 439 11.87 -17.34 24.89
N ALA A 440 11.43 -18.56 24.69
CA ALA A 440 10.01 -18.90 24.79
C ALA A 440 9.44 -18.59 26.19
N GLN A 441 10.17 -18.90 27.26
CA GLN A 441 9.77 -18.59 28.63
C GLN A 441 9.77 -17.08 28.89
N HIS A 442 10.77 -16.36 28.41
CA HIS A 442 10.85 -14.90 28.53
C HIS A 442 9.67 -14.23 27.84
N ILE A 443 9.43 -14.55 26.57
CA ILE A 443 8.33 -13.99 25.77
C ILE A 443 6.97 -14.26 26.44
N LYS A 444 6.75 -15.49 26.90
CA LYS A 444 5.52 -15.86 27.63
C LYS A 444 5.33 -14.99 28.87
N THR A 445 6.40 -14.79 29.64
CA THR A 445 6.37 -14.01 30.89
C THR A 445 6.11 -12.54 30.60
N GLU A 446 6.79 -11.95 29.63
CA GLU A 446 6.63 -10.53 29.30
C GLU A 446 5.29 -10.24 28.63
N LYS A 447 4.77 -11.15 27.78
CA LYS A 447 3.41 -11.03 27.23
C LYS A 447 2.34 -11.03 28.34
N ALA A 448 2.51 -11.86 29.38
CA ALA A 448 1.58 -11.89 30.52
C ALA A 448 1.63 -10.64 31.40
N ARG A 449 2.75 -9.89 31.37
CA ARG A 449 2.91 -8.62 32.12
C ARG A 449 2.48 -7.40 31.28
N ARG A 450 2.32 -7.58 29.97
CA ARG A 450 1.95 -6.48 29.08
C ARG A 450 0.56 -5.97 29.44
N PRO A 451 0.36 -4.65 29.59
CA PRO A 451 -0.98 -4.11 29.83
C PRO A 451 -1.87 -4.40 28.62
N GLU A 452 -3.15 -4.60 28.86
CA GLU A 452 -4.14 -4.62 27.79
C GLU A 452 -4.10 -3.28 27.05
N THR A 453 -3.96 -3.34 25.74
CA THR A 453 -3.95 -2.18 24.87
C THR A 453 -5.14 -2.23 23.93
N ASN A 454 -5.49 -1.08 23.36
CA ASN A 454 -6.49 -1.05 22.29
C ASN A 454 -6.04 -1.97 21.15
N PRO A 455 -6.90 -2.88 20.67
CA PRO A 455 -6.54 -3.85 19.62
C PRO A 455 -6.06 -3.22 18.28
N PHE A 456 -6.39 -1.95 18.07
CA PHE A 456 -5.95 -1.22 16.86
C PHE A 456 -4.55 -0.63 16.98
N LEU A 457 -4.00 -0.53 18.20
CA LEU A 457 -2.67 0.01 18.41
C LEU A 457 -1.62 -1.10 18.40
N ALA A 458 -0.45 -0.77 17.87
CA ALA A 458 0.71 -1.63 18.03
C ALA A 458 0.97 -1.86 19.52
N PRO A 459 1.04 -3.12 19.98
CA PRO A 459 1.36 -3.38 21.38
C PRO A 459 2.78 -2.90 21.66
N PRO A 460 3.07 -2.40 22.89
CA PRO A 460 4.42 -2.04 23.27
C PRO A 460 5.41 -3.19 22.98
N PRO A 461 6.63 -2.91 22.46
CA PRO A 461 7.62 -3.95 22.23
C PRO A 461 7.95 -4.69 23.53
N LEU A 462 8.21 -5.99 23.43
CA LEU A 462 8.70 -6.76 24.59
C LEU A 462 10.15 -6.35 24.89
N PRO A 463 10.55 -6.24 26.18
CA PRO A 463 11.95 -6.10 26.53
C PRO A 463 12.79 -7.22 25.89
N GLU A 464 13.93 -6.88 25.31
CA GLU A 464 14.81 -7.88 24.70
C GLU A 464 15.46 -8.74 25.78
N LEU A 465 15.49 -10.08 25.59
CA LEU A 465 16.20 -10.99 26.47
C LEU A 465 17.70 -10.82 26.28
N LEU A 466 18.40 -10.56 27.40
CA LEU A 466 19.86 -10.62 27.43
C LEU A 466 20.29 -11.94 28.09
N PRO A 467 20.75 -12.95 27.32
CA PRO A 467 21.36 -14.15 27.90
C PRO A 467 22.64 -13.79 28.66
N THR A 468 22.95 -14.56 29.71
CA THR A 468 24.20 -14.34 30.46
C THR A 468 25.43 -14.62 29.60
N VAL A 469 26.59 -14.11 30.01
CA VAL A 469 27.88 -14.36 29.30
C VAL A 469 28.13 -15.86 29.19
N GLU A 470 27.86 -16.64 30.24
CA GLU A 470 28.05 -18.09 30.26
C GLU A 470 27.10 -18.78 29.25
N GLN A 471 25.89 -18.31 29.08
CA GLN A 471 24.92 -18.83 28.09
C GLN A 471 25.39 -18.51 26.68
N ILE A 472 25.90 -17.31 26.43
CA ILE A 472 26.44 -16.90 25.13
C ILE A 472 27.69 -17.71 24.78
N ASP A 473 28.59 -17.87 25.71
CA ASP A 473 29.85 -18.66 25.51
C ASP A 473 29.53 -20.16 25.28
N ALA A 474 28.57 -20.72 26.00
CA ALA A 474 28.08 -22.06 25.77
C ALA A 474 27.47 -22.23 24.37
N ALA A 475 26.62 -21.27 23.96
CA ALA A 475 26.05 -21.24 22.62
C ALA A 475 27.12 -21.10 21.53
N ALA A 476 28.12 -20.24 21.71
CA ALA A 476 29.24 -20.08 20.80
C ALA A 476 30.12 -21.36 20.70
N THR A 477 30.18 -22.14 21.75
CA THR A 477 30.88 -23.43 21.76
C THR A 477 30.10 -24.50 21.01
N ALA A 478 28.79 -24.60 21.25
CA ALA A 478 27.93 -25.71 20.79
C ALA A 478 27.40 -25.55 19.36
N ASN A 479 27.32 -24.33 18.86
CA ASN A 479 26.70 -24.02 17.56
C ASN A 479 27.75 -23.49 16.55
N ASP A 480 27.39 -23.51 15.25
CA ASP A 480 28.30 -23.10 14.17
C ASP A 480 28.08 -21.64 13.75
N VAL A 481 26.86 -21.10 13.91
CA VAL A 481 26.46 -19.77 13.45
C VAL A 481 25.55 -19.15 14.50
N ALA A 482 25.72 -17.84 14.77
CA ALA A 482 24.73 -17.04 15.48
C ALA A 482 23.80 -16.34 14.49
N LEU A 483 22.49 -16.43 14.74
CA LEU A 483 21.46 -15.61 14.09
C LEU A 483 20.88 -14.69 15.15
N ILE A 484 20.95 -13.37 14.94
CA ILE A 484 20.36 -12.36 15.81
C ILE A 484 19.21 -11.71 15.07
N THR A 485 18.03 -11.65 15.66
CA THR A 485 16.90 -10.94 15.06
C THR A 485 16.65 -9.61 15.77
N ILE A 486 16.36 -8.58 14.98
CA ILE A 486 15.88 -7.28 15.46
C ILE A 486 14.46 -7.07 14.94
N GLY A 487 13.51 -6.92 15.85
CA GLY A 487 12.08 -6.74 15.51
C GLY A 487 11.61 -5.30 15.74
N ARG A 488 10.77 -4.78 14.82
CA ARG A 488 10.06 -3.51 15.01
C ARG A 488 8.61 -3.64 14.55
N ASN A 489 7.69 -3.29 15.45
CA ASN A 489 6.29 -3.11 15.10
C ASN A 489 6.12 -1.85 14.24
N SER A 490 5.06 -1.85 13.45
CA SER A 490 4.58 -0.70 12.71
C SER A 490 3.06 -0.67 12.79
N GLY A 491 2.46 0.48 12.61
CA GLY A 491 1.02 0.56 12.69
C GLY A 491 0.48 1.97 12.55
N GLU A 492 -0.81 2.05 12.58
CA GLU A 492 -1.60 3.26 12.49
C GLU A 492 -1.70 3.96 13.85
N PHE A 493 -2.02 5.24 13.86
CA PHE A 493 -2.33 6.14 14.99
C PHE A 493 -1.15 6.75 15.75
N ILE A 494 0.04 6.16 15.76
CA ILE A 494 1.19 6.66 16.53
C ILE A 494 2.44 6.55 15.68
N ASP A 495 3.09 7.69 15.43
CA ASP A 495 4.38 7.71 14.76
C ASP A 495 5.46 7.02 15.58
N ARG A 496 6.47 6.48 14.88
CA ARG A 496 7.62 5.80 15.45
C ARG A 496 8.49 6.75 16.27
N LYS A 497 9.30 6.21 17.17
CA LYS A 497 10.21 6.97 18.02
C LYS A 497 11.64 6.87 17.51
N ALA A 498 12.45 7.89 17.79
CA ALA A 498 13.87 7.81 17.56
C ALA A 498 14.52 6.77 18.49
N GLU A 499 14.36 6.94 19.79
CA GLU A 499 14.97 6.09 20.82
C GLU A 499 14.22 4.76 20.98
N GLY A 500 14.95 3.67 20.88
CA GLY A 500 14.42 2.30 21.10
C GLY A 500 13.57 1.78 19.93
N ASP A 501 13.45 2.53 18.83
CA ASP A 501 12.77 2.11 17.62
C ASP A 501 13.65 2.36 16.39
N PHE A 502 13.89 3.63 15.97
CA PHE A 502 14.85 3.91 14.90
C PHE A 502 16.27 3.55 15.33
N TYR A 503 16.72 4.01 16.51
CA TYR A 503 17.95 3.53 17.13
C TYR A 503 17.68 2.27 17.93
N LEU A 504 18.66 1.36 17.97
CA LEU A 504 18.60 0.16 18.80
C LEU A 504 18.53 0.52 20.28
N THR A 505 17.79 -0.27 21.05
CA THR A 505 17.84 -0.23 22.51
C THR A 505 19.21 -0.60 23.04
N GLU A 506 19.55 -0.19 24.26
CA GLU A 506 20.80 -0.61 24.92
C GLU A 506 20.92 -2.14 25.04
N ALA A 507 19.79 -2.82 25.26
CA ALA A 507 19.74 -4.28 25.32
C ALA A 507 20.11 -4.92 23.97
N GLU A 508 19.56 -4.45 22.86
CA GLU A 508 19.86 -4.95 21.52
C GLU A 508 21.32 -4.67 21.13
N GLN A 509 21.84 -3.48 21.42
CA GLN A 509 23.26 -3.14 21.19
C GLN A 509 24.19 -4.07 22.01
N THR A 510 23.84 -4.33 23.28
CA THR A 510 24.58 -5.23 24.14
C THR A 510 24.53 -6.67 23.63
N LEU A 511 23.35 -7.11 23.17
CA LEU A 511 23.19 -8.44 22.58
C LEU A 511 24.08 -8.63 21.36
N ILE A 512 24.02 -7.71 20.38
CA ILE A 512 24.87 -7.76 19.19
C ILE A 512 26.35 -7.81 19.58
N ARG A 513 26.78 -6.89 20.43
CA ARG A 513 28.19 -6.81 20.86
C ARG A 513 28.67 -8.08 21.56
N SER A 514 27.89 -8.61 22.50
CA SER A 514 28.30 -9.77 23.31
C SER A 514 28.30 -11.06 22.48
N VAL A 515 27.26 -11.27 21.65
CA VAL A 515 27.16 -12.44 20.77
C VAL A 515 28.27 -12.41 19.72
N SER A 516 28.50 -11.26 19.09
CA SER A 516 29.57 -11.12 18.07
C SER A 516 30.94 -11.37 18.67
N ALA A 517 31.24 -10.83 19.85
CA ALA A 517 32.51 -11.06 20.52
C ALA A 517 32.76 -12.55 20.82
N ALA A 518 31.73 -13.27 21.30
CA ALA A 518 31.87 -14.70 21.64
C ALA A 518 32.00 -15.58 20.40
N PHE A 519 31.18 -15.38 19.38
CA PHE A 519 31.22 -16.18 18.15
C PHE A 519 32.48 -15.90 17.32
N HIS A 520 32.88 -14.65 17.16
CA HIS A 520 34.12 -14.29 16.45
C HIS A 520 35.36 -14.84 17.18
N LYS A 521 35.37 -14.82 18.51
CA LYS A 521 36.45 -15.50 19.30
C LYS A 521 36.51 -16.98 19.00
N ALA A 522 35.40 -17.63 18.70
CA ALA A 522 35.31 -19.02 18.30
C ALA A 522 35.50 -19.23 16.78
N GLY A 523 35.82 -18.20 16.00
CA GLY A 523 35.95 -18.25 14.55
C GLY A 523 34.66 -18.56 13.80
N LYS A 524 33.51 -18.14 14.34
CA LYS A 524 32.17 -18.45 13.83
C LYS A 524 31.43 -17.18 13.41
N PRO A 525 30.66 -17.21 12.30
CA PRO A 525 29.99 -16.04 11.79
C PRO A 525 28.73 -15.66 12.59
N VAL A 526 28.42 -14.36 12.53
CA VAL A 526 27.22 -13.75 13.11
C VAL A 526 26.40 -13.10 12.02
N VAL A 527 25.12 -13.46 11.92
CA VAL A 527 24.15 -12.97 10.94
C VAL A 527 23.05 -12.23 11.67
N VAL A 528 22.71 -11.01 11.21
CA VAL A 528 21.55 -10.28 11.72
C VAL A 528 20.41 -10.37 10.70
N VAL A 529 19.19 -10.64 11.18
CA VAL A 529 17.95 -10.61 10.40
C VAL A 529 17.08 -9.48 10.93
N LEU A 530 16.76 -8.53 10.07
CA LEU A 530 15.93 -7.38 10.39
C LEU A 530 14.45 -7.67 10.04
N ASN A 531 13.63 -7.91 11.07
CA ASN A 531 12.19 -8.11 10.96
C ASN A 531 11.49 -6.80 11.35
N ILE A 532 11.47 -5.83 10.44
CA ILE A 532 11.10 -4.43 10.70
C ILE A 532 10.10 -3.92 9.67
N GLY A 533 9.23 -2.98 10.06
CA GLY A 533 8.26 -2.37 9.15
C GLY A 533 8.69 -1.03 8.54
N GLY A 534 9.86 -0.51 8.91
CA GLY A 534 10.44 0.72 8.38
C GLY A 534 11.92 0.80 8.67
N VAL A 535 12.62 1.72 8.01
CA VAL A 535 14.08 1.90 8.14
C VAL A 535 14.50 2.12 9.59
N ILE A 536 15.63 1.53 9.99
CA ILE A 536 16.31 1.75 11.28
C ILE A 536 17.76 2.13 11.07
N GLU A 537 18.39 2.67 12.11
CA GLU A 537 19.82 2.93 12.13
C GLU A 537 20.62 1.60 12.14
N VAL A 538 21.59 1.50 11.26
CA VAL A 538 22.46 0.31 11.16
C VAL A 538 23.95 0.66 11.16
N ALA A 539 24.32 1.91 11.02
CA ALA A 539 25.72 2.33 10.84
C ALA A 539 26.57 2.09 12.08
N SER A 540 25.99 2.22 13.29
CA SER A 540 26.74 2.09 14.56
C SER A 540 27.12 0.66 14.92
N TRP A 541 26.47 -0.35 14.32
CA TRP A 541 26.67 -1.75 14.69
C TRP A 541 26.92 -2.72 13.52
N ARG A 542 26.64 -2.31 12.27
CA ARG A 542 26.76 -3.20 11.10
C ARG A 542 28.14 -3.83 10.92
N ASP A 543 29.20 -3.13 11.38
CA ASP A 543 30.58 -3.61 11.25
C ASP A 543 30.96 -4.69 12.30
N GLN A 544 30.07 -4.92 13.28
CA GLN A 544 30.26 -5.94 14.31
C GLN A 544 29.74 -7.33 13.88
N VAL A 545 29.11 -7.45 12.71
CA VAL A 545 28.47 -8.69 12.24
C VAL A 545 28.90 -9.01 10.80
N ASP A 546 28.83 -10.29 10.39
CA ASP A 546 29.33 -10.74 9.09
C ASP A 546 28.29 -10.61 7.97
N ALA A 547 26.98 -10.75 8.29
CA ALA A 547 25.91 -10.59 7.31
C ALA A 547 24.67 -9.94 7.91
N ILE A 548 23.92 -9.25 7.06
CA ILE A 548 22.63 -8.59 7.41
C ILE A 548 21.62 -8.89 6.32
N LEU A 549 20.52 -9.55 6.70
CA LEU A 549 19.36 -9.78 5.86
C LEU A 549 18.19 -8.89 6.32
N LEU A 550 17.72 -7.98 5.48
CA LEU A 550 16.51 -7.23 5.72
C LEU A 550 15.33 -8.07 5.21
N ALA A 551 14.56 -8.58 6.15
CA ALA A 551 13.40 -9.41 5.87
C ALA A 551 12.09 -8.59 5.85
N TRP A 552 12.10 -7.33 6.28
CA TRP A 552 10.91 -6.52 6.48
C TRP A 552 9.87 -7.25 7.38
N GLN A 553 8.57 -7.10 7.11
CA GLN A 553 7.49 -7.88 7.74
C GLN A 553 6.87 -8.78 6.66
N PRO A 554 7.19 -10.10 6.68
CA PRO A 554 7.06 -10.95 5.50
C PRO A 554 5.72 -11.69 5.35
N GLY A 555 4.71 -11.35 6.13
CA GLY A 555 3.44 -12.09 6.12
C GLY A 555 3.50 -13.42 6.89
N GLN A 556 2.44 -14.22 6.77
CA GLN A 556 2.29 -15.44 7.58
C GLN A 556 3.37 -16.52 7.34
N GLU A 557 3.98 -16.55 6.16
CA GLU A 557 5.02 -17.52 5.77
C GLU A 557 6.45 -17.02 6.10
N ALA A 558 6.58 -16.03 6.98
CA ALA A 558 7.82 -15.33 7.31
C ALA A 558 9.02 -16.25 7.55
N GLY A 559 8.89 -17.21 8.47
CA GLY A 559 10.00 -18.10 8.85
C GLY A 559 10.44 -19.01 7.72
N HIS A 560 9.49 -19.54 6.93
CA HIS A 560 9.83 -20.34 5.75
C HIS A 560 10.55 -19.50 4.68
N ALA A 561 10.07 -18.28 4.42
CA ALA A 561 10.69 -17.40 3.44
C ALA A 561 12.11 -16.97 3.86
N MET A 562 12.31 -16.61 5.13
CA MET A 562 13.64 -16.31 5.66
C MET A 562 14.59 -17.51 5.55
N ALA A 563 14.11 -18.71 5.92
CA ALA A 563 14.91 -19.93 5.82
C ALA A 563 15.29 -20.26 4.36
N ASP A 564 14.39 -20.05 3.40
CA ASP A 564 14.64 -20.24 1.96
C ASP A 564 15.75 -19.30 1.46
N VAL A 565 15.77 -18.05 1.90
CA VAL A 565 16.82 -17.09 1.53
C VAL A 565 18.13 -17.40 2.26
N LEU A 566 18.10 -17.61 3.57
CA LEU A 566 19.28 -17.89 4.38
C LEU A 566 20.00 -19.17 3.92
N SER A 567 19.29 -20.19 3.47
CA SER A 567 19.85 -21.45 2.94
C SER A 567 20.24 -21.41 1.47
N SER A 568 19.94 -20.30 0.76
CA SER A 568 20.09 -20.20 -0.72
C SER A 568 19.20 -21.17 -1.51
N LYS A 569 18.09 -21.65 -0.94
CA LYS A 569 17.04 -22.27 -1.72
C LYS A 569 16.43 -21.25 -2.70
N VAL A 570 16.37 -19.99 -2.24
CA VAL A 570 16.12 -18.82 -3.08
C VAL A 570 17.29 -17.85 -2.95
N ASN A 571 17.83 -17.41 -4.08
CA ASN A 571 18.88 -16.41 -4.10
C ASN A 571 18.27 -15.01 -3.85
N PRO A 572 18.74 -14.23 -2.86
CA PRO A 572 18.22 -12.88 -2.62
C PRO A 572 18.37 -12.00 -3.88
N SER A 573 17.32 -11.32 -4.22
CA SER A 573 17.25 -10.42 -5.39
C SER A 573 16.55 -9.10 -5.10
N GLY A 574 16.07 -8.92 -3.87
CA GLY A 574 15.46 -7.68 -3.43
C GLY A 574 16.45 -6.51 -3.43
N LYS A 575 15.93 -5.32 -3.71
CA LYS A 575 16.68 -4.05 -3.68
C LYS A 575 15.94 -3.04 -2.81
N LEU A 576 16.68 -2.21 -2.08
CA LEU A 576 16.09 -1.19 -1.21
C LEU A 576 15.20 -0.22 -2.00
N THR A 577 14.06 0.09 -1.44
CA THR A 577 13.15 1.13 -1.91
C THR A 577 13.26 2.42 -1.08
N ASP A 578 14.21 2.42 -0.15
CA ASP A 578 14.52 3.50 0.79
C ASP A 578 16.03 3.64 0.98
N THR A 579 16.45 4.86 1.25
CA THR A 579 17.82 5.15 1.66
C THR A 579 17.98 4.89 3.16
N PHE A 580 18.96 4.11 3.57
CA PHE A 580 19.39 3.97 4.96
C PHE A 580 20.47 4.99 5.25
N ALA A 581 20.14 6.07 5.94
CA ALA A 581 21.10 7.09 6.34
C ALA A 581 22.06 6.58 7.42
N LEU A 582 23.12 7.32 7.71
CA LEU A 582 24.00 7.06 8.83
C LEU A 582 23.35 7.48 10.16
N ASP A 583 22.54 8.54 10.13
CA ASP A 583 21.91 9.11 11.32
C ASP A 583 20.51 9.66 10.94
N LEU A 584 19.59 9.69 11.89
CA LEU A 584 18.24 10.20 11.70
C LEU A 584 18.21 11.68 11.27
N LYS A 585 19.17 12.50 11.77
CA LYS A 585 19.31 13.92 11.42
C LYS A 585 19.74 14.17 9.97
N ASP A 586 20.27 13.16 9.28
CA ASP A 586 20.72 13.30 7.90
C ASP A 586 19.56 13.33 6.89
N TYR A 587 18.36 12.90 7.32
CA TYR A 587 17.16 13.02 6.51
C TYR A 587 16.67 14.47 6.44
N PRO A 588 16.25 14.95 5.26
CA PRO A 588 15.89 16.38 5.10
C PRO A 588 14.67 16.81 5.92
N ALA A 589 13.81 15.89 6.31
CA ALA A 589 12.65 16.15 7.14
C ALA A 589 12.93 16.18 8.66
N ALA A 590 14.14 15.84 9.10
CA ALA A 590 14.49 15.72 10.52
C ALA A 590 14.22 16.99 11.35
N GLU A 591 14.43 18.17 10.76
CA GLU A 591 14.28 19.45 11.46
C GLU A 591 12.81 19.84 11.68
N ASN A 592 11.86 19.27 10.93
CA ASN A 592 10.48 19.71 10.94
C ASN A 592 9.43 18.60 11.11
N PHE A 593 9.86 17.36 11.29
CA PHE A 593 8.95 16.27 11.65
C PHE A 593 8.81 16.18 13.19
N PRO A 594 7.59 15.97 13.74
CA PRO A 594 6.31 15.83 13.06
C PRO A 594 5.62 17.17 12.73
N GLY A 595 6.15 18.32 13.12
CA GLY A 595 5.58 19.65 12.96
C GLY A 595 5.39 20.38 14.29
N VAL A 596 4.52 21.39 14.31
CA VAL A 596 4.26 22.23 15.48
C VAL A 596 2.77 22.31 15.79
N THR A 597 2.41 22.25 17.06
CA THR A 597 1.05 22.53 17.52
C THR A 597 0.81 24.05 17.54
N LEU A 598 -0.31 24.50 16.99
CA LEU A 598 -0.63 25.91 16.88
C LEU A 598 -1.30 26.50 18.14
N LEU A 599 -1.91 25.66 18.99
CA LEU A 599 -2.68 26.10 20.17
C LEU A 599 -2.32 25.25 21.40
N GLY A 600 -1.58 25.89 22.35
CA GLY A 600 -1.38 25.41 23.72
C GLY A 600 -0.64 24.06 23.87
N PRO A 601 -0.31 23.64 25.12
CA PRO A 601 0.37 22.38 25.36
C PRO A 601 -0.49 21.17 24.99
N ASP A 602 0.14 20.09 24.58
CA ASP A 602 -0.51 18.84 24.21
C ASP A 602 -1.40 18.32 25.35
N PRO A 603 -2.68 18.00 25.14
CA PRO A 603 -3.41 17.20 26.11
C PRO A 603 -2.63 15.91 26.24
N ALA A 604 -2.12 15.66 27.44
CA ALA A 604 -1.36 14.47 27.77
C ALA A 604 -1.81 13.30 26.90
N ALA A 605 -0.86 12.60 26.30
CA ALA A 605 -1.07 11.37 25.60
C ALA A 605 -1.89 10.43 26.52
N SER A 606 -3.20 10.64 26.55
CA SER A 606 -4.12 9.66 27.09
C SER A 606 -4.02 8.50 26.14
N GLY A 607 -3.68 7.32 26.60
CA GLY A 607 -3.48 6.11 25.79
C GLY A 607 -4.75 5.64 25.05
N GLY A 608 -5.53 6.59 24.52
CA GLY A 608 -6.71 6.38 23.70
C GLY A 608 -6.52 6.95 22.31
N ILE A 609 -7.22 6.41 21.35
CA ILE A 609 -7.32 6.95 19.98
C ILE A 609 -7.93 8.36 20.09
N VAL A 610 -7.18 9.39 19.76
CA VAL A 610 -7.59 10.78 19.89
C VAL A 610 -8.22 11.23 18.57
N ILE A 611 -9.54 11.40 18.54
CA ILE A 611 -10.24 12.00 17.40
C ILE A 611 -10.11 13.55 17.43
N ASN A 612 -9.95 14.14 18.59
CA ASN A 612 -9.81 15.59 18.75
C ASN A 612 -8.33 15.99 18.76
N ASP A 613 -7.68 15.86 17.62
CA ASP A 613 -6.34 16.38 17.41
C ASP A 613 -6.31 17.90 17.56
N ARG A 614 -5.19 18.43 17.98
CA ARG A 614 -4.98 19.88 18.03
C ARG A 614 -4.63 20.42 16.67
N ALA A 615 -5.02 21.66 16.40
CA ALA A 615 -4.54 22.37 15.22
C ALA A 615 -3.02 22.33 15.17
N ALA A 616 -2.48 21.78 14.11
CA ALA A 616 -1.06 21.60 13.91
C ALA A 616 -0.65 21.98 12.48
N GLU A 617 0.64 22.18 12.30
CA GLU A 617 1.21 22.56 11.02
C GLU A 617 2.58 21.93 10.83
N VAL A 618 2.87 21.54 9.59
CA VAL A 618 4.20 21.09 9.17
C VAL A 618 4.52 21.70 7.81
N GLU A 619 5.72 22.24 7.66
CA GLU A 619 6.22 22.71 6.37
C GLU A 619 7.14 21.65 5.75
N TYR A 620 6.84 21.18 4.54
CA TYR A 620 7.68 20.24 3.81
C TYR A 620 8.85 20.99 3.15
N ARG A 621 9.85 21.39 3.97
CA ARG A 621 11.04 22.14 3.53
C ARG A 621 11.98 21.32 2.68
N ASP A 622 11.89 20.01 2.76
CA ASP A 622 12.56 19.06 1.87
C ASP A 622 12.17 19.27 0.40
N ASP A 623 10.97 19.82 0.16
CA ASP A 623 10.46 20.14 -1.18
C ASP A 623 10.61 18.92 -2.13
N ILE A 624 11.34 19.06 -3.25
CA ILE A 624 11.60 17.97 -4.20
C ILE A 624 12.70 16.98 -3.75
N ARG A 625 13.30 17.19 -2.57
CA ARG A 625 14.48 16.46 -2.07
C ARG A 625 14.12 15.42 -1.02
N VAL A 626 13.24 14.49 -1.35
CA VAL A 626 12.92 13.33 -0.51
C VAL A 626 13.85 12.17 -0.84
N GLY A 627 14.31 11.45 0.17
CA GLY A 627 15.10 10.22 0.03
C GLY A 627 16.41 10.42 -0.75
N TYR A 628 16.75 9.50 -1.65
CA TYR A 628 17.99 9.52 -2.43
C TYR A 628 18.17 10.81 -3.24
N ARG A 629 17.08 11.52 -3.59
CA ARG A 629 17.17 12.83 -4.25
C ARG A 629 17.93 13.83 -3.39
N HIS A 630 17.70 13.81 -2.07
CA HIS A 630 18.48 14.61 -1.11
C HIS A 630 19.91 14.12 -1.00
N PHE A 631 20.08 12.84 -0.63
CA PHE A 631 21.39 12.27 -0.29
C PHE A 631 22.38 12.36 -1.46
N ASN A 632 21.93 12.11 -2.69
CA ASN A 632 22.77 12.17 -3.87
C ASN A 632 23.03 13.59 -4.34
N THR A 633 22.06 14.50 -4.22
CA THR A 633 22.23 15.91 -4.63
C THR A 633 23.15 16.67 -3.69
N ARG A 634 23.09 16.39 -2.39
CA ARG A 634 23.90 17.05 -1.36
C ARG A 634 25.21 16.33 -1.04
N GLY A 635 25.43 15.14 -1.61
CA GLY A 635 26.62 14.34 -1.35
C GLY A 635 26.69 13.83 0.10
N VAL A 636 25.54 13.61 0.75
CA VAL A 636 25.47 13.09 2.12
C VAL A 636 25.74 11.58 2.10
N GLU A 637 26.67 11.11 2.92
CA GLU A 637 26.98 9.69 3.05
C GLU A 637 25.79 8.90 3.65
N VAL A 638 25.69 7.63 3.26
CA VAL A 638 24.59 6.76 3.70
C VAL A 638 25.11 5.38 4.10
N ALA A 639 24.38 4.70 4.94
CA ALA A 639 24.69 3.31 5.31
C ALA A 639 24.44 2.38 4.10
N TYR A 640 23.28 2.53 3.44
CA TYR A 640 22.94 1.83 2.20
C TYR A 640 22.12 2.75 1.30
N PRO A 641 22.49 2.90 0.01
CA PRO A 641 21.76 3.79 -0.91
C PRO A 641 20.48 3.14 -1.41
N PHE A 642 19.55 3.96 -1.87
CA PHE A 642 18.37 3.54 -2.62
C PHE A 642 18.74 2.61 -3.79
N GLY A 643 18.00 1.54 -3.95
CA GLY A 643 18.21 0.54 -5.00
C GLY A 643 19.29 -0.49 -4.65
N TYR A 644 19.95 -0.41 -3.48
CA TYR A 644 21.01 -1.34 -3.07
C TYR A 644 20.44 -2.70 -2.66
N GLY A 645 21.23 -3.75 -2.93
CA GLY A 645 20.98 -5.11 -2.46
C GLY A 645 21.98 -6.08 -3.08
N LEU A 646 22.50 -7.02 -2.28
CA LEU A 646 23.44 -8.04 -2.69
C LEU A 646 22.73 -9.31 -3.19
N SER A 647 23.48 -10.17 -3.84
CA SER A 647 23.06 -11.50 -4.30
C SER A 647 24.15 -12.53 -4.01
N TYR A 648 23.79 -13.81 -3.89
CA TYR A 648 24.76 -14.92 -3.81
C TYR A 648 25.40 -15.25 -5.16
N THR A 649 25.08 -14.50 -6.21
CA THR A 649 25.70 -14.58 -7.54
C THR A 649 26.20 -13.21 -8.00
N ARG A 650 26.76 -13.12 -9.19
CA ARG A 650 27.28 -11.87 -9.76
C ARG A 650 26.67 -11.63 -11.12
N PHE A 651 26.46 -10.36 -11.45
CA PHE A 651 25.93 -9.95 -12.74
C PHE A 651 26.88 -8.96 -13.41
N GLU A 652 27.08 -9.17 -14.70
CA GLU A 652 27.79 -8.26 -15.60
C GLU A 652 26.78 -7.52 -16.48
N TYR A 653 27.00 -6.23 -16.65
CA TYR A 653 26.23 -5.35 -17.49
C TYR A 653 27.02 -5.10 -18.78
N GLY A 654 26.51 -5.56 -19.91
CA GLY A 654 27.08 -5.29 -21.24
C GLY A 654 26.80 -3.85 -21.69
N ASP A 655 27.17 -3.56 -22.92
CA ASP A 655 27.05 -2.21 -23.47
C ASP A 655 25.60 -1.69 -23.47
N MET A 656 25.43 -0.50 -22.95
CA MET A 656 24.18 0.24 -23.04
C MET A 656 23.97 0.80 -24.45
N LYS A 657 22.78 0.58 -25.00
CA LYS A 657 22.35 1.24 -26.25
C LYS A 657 21.21 2.20 -25.96
N LEU A 658 21.39 3.46 -26.35
CA LEU A 658 20.39 4.50 -26.25
C LEU A 658 19.83 4.80 -27.63
N THR A 659 18.52 4.69 -27.79
CA THR A 659 17.80 5.00 -29.02
C THR A 659 16.84 6.15 -28.73
N ARG A 660 16.99 7.25 -29.46
CA ARG A 660 16.08 8.40 -29.33
C ARG A 660 14.77 8.10 -30.05
N GLU A 661 13.67 8.45 -29.43
CA GLU A 661 12.32 8.41 -29.99
C GLU A 661 11.74 9.83 -29.89
N ASP A 662 11.03 10.33 -30.86
CA ASP A 662 10.50 11.71 -30.97
C ASP A 662 10.94 12.69 -29.84
N ALA A 663 10.36 12.64 -28.68
CA ALA A 663 10.74 13.45 -27.54
C ALA A 663 11.23 12.64 -26.31
N GLY A 664 11.17 11.30 -26.35
CA GLY A 664 11.65 10.39 -25.30
C GLY A 664 12.86 9.57 -25.78
N PHE A 665 13.11 8.46 -25.09
CA PHE A 665 14.15 7.51 -25.50
C PHE A 665 13.88 6.09 -24.97
N THR A 666 14.51 5.13 -25.64
CA THR A 666 14.60 3.74 -25.18
C THR A 666 16.06 3.41 -24.87
N ALA A 667 16.32 2.91 -23.67
CA ALA A 667 17.61 2.36 -23.29
C ALA A 667 17.54 0.82 -23.23
N SER A 668 18.55 0.14 -23.77
CA SER A 668 18.64 -1.31 -23.65
C SER A 668 20.02 -1.75 -23.21
N ILE A 669 20.07 -2.83 -22.43
CA ILE A 669 21.29 -3.39 -21.89
C ILE A 669 21.18 -4.92 -21.81
N ILE A 670 22.29 -5.63 -21.93
CA ILE A 670 22.37 -7.07 -21.71
C ILE A 670 22.92 -7.32 -20.32
N VAL A 671 22.20 -8.10 -19.50
CA VAL A 671 22.65 -8.53 -18.18
C VAL A 671 22.99 -10.02 -18.25
N THR A 672 24.18 -10.38 -17.79
CA THR A 672 24.70 -11.76 -17.77
C THR A 672 24.96 -12.19 -16.33
N ASN A 673 24.46 -13.36 -15.94
CA ASN A 673 24.83 -13.98 -14.68
C ASN A 673 26.22 -14.64 -14.82
N THR A 674 27.25 -14.00 -14.28
CA THR A 674 28.65 -14.48 -14.33
C THR A 674 29.06 -15.25 -13.09
N GLY A 675 28.16 -15.41 -12.12
CA GLY A 675 28.42 -16.16 -10.89
C GLY A 675 28.06 -17.65 -11.00
N ARG A 676 28.00 -18.31 -9.85
CA ARG A 676 27.83 -19.77 -9.76
C ARG A 676 26.43 -20.25 -9.39
N ARG A 677 25.51 -19.34 -9.08
CA ARG A 677 24.13 -19.63 -8.66
C ARG A 677 23.15 -18.96 -9.59
N ALA A 678 21.98 -19.57 -9.76
CA ALA A 678 20.87 -18.89 -10.46
C ALA A 678 20.45 -17.65 -9.66
N GLY A 679 20.10 -16.57 -10.35
CA GLY A 679 19.69 -15.33 -9.71
C GLY A 679 18.97 -14.37 -10.65
N ARG A 680 18.39 -13.32 -10.05
CA ARG A 680 17.74 -12.21 -10.76
C ARG A 680 18.48 -10.92 -10.44
N GLU A 681 18.47 -9.99 -11.38
CA GLU A 681 19.04 -8.64 -11.19
C GLU A 681 17.99 -7.57 -11.55
N VAL A 682 18.04 -6.46 -10.82
CA VAL A 682 17.23 -5.27 -11.07
C VAL A 682 18.12 -4.19 -11.63
N VAL A 683 17.85 -3.80 -12.85
CA VAL A 683 18.54 -2.70 -13.55
C VAL A 683 17.73 -1.42 -13.37
N GLN A 684 18.37 -0.37 -12.90
CA GLN A 684 17.77 0.92 -12.59
C GLN A 684 18.31 1.98 -13.55
N LEU A 685 17.41 2.76 -14.12
CA LEU A 685 17.72 3.84 -15.06
C LEU A 685 17.44 5.19 -14.43
N TYR A 686 18.47 5.98 -14.29
CA TYR A 686 18.43 7.35 -13.75
C TYR A 686 18.69 8.38 -14.85
N VAL A 687 18.06 9.53 -14.73
CA VAL A 687 18.27 10.68 -15.63
C VAL A 687 18.71 11.88 -14.83
N SER A 688 19.84 12.49 -15.25
CA SER A 688 20.29 13.80 -14.78
C SER A 688 19.96 14.83 -15.84
N ALA A 689 19.19 15.84 -15.48
CA ALA A 689 18.83 16.94 -16.36
C ALA A 689 19.90 18.04 -16.37
N PRO A 690 19.98 18.87 -17.42
CA PRO A 690 20.89 20.02 -17.45
C PRO A 690 20.56 21.04 -16.36
N LYS A 691 21.56 21.80 -15.93
CA LYS A 691 21.36 22.93 -15.03
C LYS A 691 20.46 23.99 -15.69
N SER A 692 19.50 24.49 -14.94
CA SER A 692 18.56 25.51 -15.38
C SER A 692 18.23 26.44 -14.19
N ASN A 693 17.35 27.42 -14.38
CA ASN A 693 16.84 28.26 -13.30
C ASN A 693 15.95 27.46 -12.32
N LEU A 694 15.45 26.32 -12.74
CA LEU A 694 14.69 25.41 -11.91
C LEU A 694 15.65 24.38 -11.28
N GLU A 695 15.85 24.43 -9.95
CA GLU A 695 16.67 23.45 -9.23
C GLU A 695 16.17 22.03 -9.50
N LYS A 696 17.08 21.09 -9.72
CA LYS A 696 16.76 19.68 -9.99
C LYS A 696 17.61 18.75 -9.12
N PRO A 697 17.11 17.56 -8.76
CA PRO A 697 17.95 16.54 -8.14
C PRO A 697 19.10 16.15 -9.07
N ALA A 698 20.21 15.68 -8.48
CA ALA A 698 21.39 15.24 -9.24
C ALA A 698 21.05 14.17 -10.28
N ALA A 699 20.16 13.24 -9.92
CA ALA A 699 19.60 12.24 -10.81
C ALA A 699 18.29 11.71 -10.24
N GLU A 700 17.38 11.27 -11.10
CA GLU A 700 16.10 10.71 -10.71
C GLU A 700 15.84 9.39 -11.43
N LEU A 701 15.29 8.41 -10.71
CA LEU A 701 14.82 7.15 -11.29
C LEU A 701 13.71 7.44 -12.31
N ARG A 702 13.87 6.93 -13.53
CA ARG A 702 12.88 7.14 -14.62
C ARG A 702 12.37 5.83 -15.21
N ALA A 703 13.09 4.74 -14.99
CA ALA A 703 12.65 3.40 -15.34
C ALA A 703 13.44 2.36 -14.56
N TYR A 704 12.92 1.15 -14.48
CA TYR A 704 13.63 -0.02 -14.00
C TYR A 704 13.16 -1.27 -14.77
N ALA A 705 13.98 -2.31 -14.73
CA ALA A 705 13.62 -3.59 -15.29
C ALA A 705 14.31 -4.72 -14.52
N ARG A 706 13.58 -5.81 -14.29
CA ARG A 706 14.08 -7.00 -13.60
C ARG A 706 14.32 -8.13 -14.59
N THR A 707 15.41 -8.89 -14.43
CA THR A 707 15.64 -10.08 -15.23
C THR A 707 14.71 -11.22 -14.81
N ARG A 708 14.42 -12.13 -15.74
CA ARG A 708 13.99 -13.49 -15.35
C ARG A 708 15.08 -14.15 -14.49
N LEU A 709 14.80 -15.33 -13.93
CA LEU A 709 15.82 -16.13 -13.26
C LEU A 709 16.87 -16.56 -14.28
N LEU A 710 18.10 -16.05 -14.15
CA LEU A 710 19.24 -16.39 -15.00
C LEU A 710 20.08 -17.48 -14.36
N GLN A 711 20.25 -18.59 -15.08
CA GLN A 711 21.24 -19.61 -14.69
C GLN A 711 22.67 -19.07 -14.90
N PRO A 712 23.70 -19.65 -14.25
CA PRO A 712 25.09 -19.32 -14.52
C PRO A 712 25.41 -19.30 -16.03
N GLY A 713 26.01 -18.21 -16.51
CA GLY A 713 26.32 -17.97 -17.92
C GLY A 713 25.16 -17.50 -18.79
N GLN A 714 23.93 -17.47 -18.29
CA GLN A 714 22.79 -16.96 -19.06
C GLN A 714 22.74 -15.44 -19.07
N SER A 715 22.27 -14.91 -20.20
CA SER A 715 22.08 -13.47 -20.42
C SER A 715 20.62 -13.15 -20.76
N GLN A 716 20.23 -11.91 -20.53
CA GLN A 716 18.97 -11.33 -20.97
C GLN A 716 19.17 -9.89 -21.40
N LYS A 717 18.57 -9.51 -22.52
CA LYS A 717 18.44 -8.13 -22.92
C LYS A 717 17.24 -7.52 -22.19
N LEU A 718 17.48 -6.42 -21.48
CA LEU A 718 16.44 -5.59 -20.89
C LEU A 718 16.25 -4.34 -21.72
N VAL A 719 15.02 -3.84 -21.78
CA VAL A 719 14.63 -2.63 -22.52
C VAL A 719 13.81 -1.77 -21.58
N MET A 720 14.21 -0.50 -21.44
CA MET A 720 13.56 0.48 -20.59
C MET A 720 13.22 1.70 -21.44
N ARG A 721 11.94 2.11 -21.43
CA ARG A 721 11.46 3.26 -22.15
C ARG A 721 11.22 4.42 -21.18
N VAL A 722 11.61 5.60 -21.57
CA VAL A 722 11.34 6.85 -20.84
C VAL A 722 10.56 7.78 -21.78
N GLU A 723 9.31 8.02 -21.41
CA GLU A 723 8.42 8.93 -22.12
C GLU A 723 8.88 10.40 -21.95
N PRO A 724 8.49 11.32 -22.83
CA PRO A 724 8.87 12.73 -22.74
C PRO A 724 8.58 13.35 -21.37
N ARG A 725 7.44 13.04 -20.79
CA ARG A 725 7.01 13.50 -19.45
C ARG A 725 8.00 13.07 -18.35
N GLY A 726 8.68 11.93 -18.51
CA GLY A 726 9.73 11.46 -17.61
C GLY A 726 11.01 12.30 -17.62
N LEU A 727 11.16 13.25 -18.56
CA LEU A 727 12.30 14.18 -18.62
C LEU A 727 11.98 15.55 -18.04
N MET A 728 10.73 15.78 -17.64
CA MET A 728 10.23 17.09 -17.26
C MET A 728 10.18 17.29 -15.75
N SER A 729 10.26 18.54 -15.36
CA SER A 729 9.95 19.05 -14.03
C SER A 729 8.79 20.04 -14.13
N PHE A 730 8.01 20.16 -13.06
CA PHE A 730 6.93 21.13 -13.04
C PHE A 730 7.48 22.52 -12.69
N ASP A 731 7.24 23.48 -13.55
CA ASP A 731 7.60 24.89 -13.33
C ASP A 731 6.36 25.67 -12.87
N PRO A 732 6.26 26.04 -11.60
CA PRO A 732 5.11 26.77 -11.07
C PRO A 732 4.99 28.21 -11.63
N ALA A 733 6.07 28.79 -12.14
CA ALA A 733 6.04 30.16 -12.67
C ALA A 733 5.24 30.26 -13.97
N VAL A 734 5.26 29.20 -14.78
CA VAL A 734 4.51 29.11 -16.03
C VAL A 734 3.37 28.09 -15.99
N HIS A 735 3.20 27.42 -14.86
CA HIS A 735 2.23 26.36 -14.61
C HIS A 735 2.25 25.27 -15.68
N ARG A 736 3.44 24.74 -15.96
CA ARG A 736 3.67 23.73 -17.00
C ARG A 736 4.75 22.73 -16.59
N TRP A 737 4.68 21.55 -17.22
CA TRP A 737 5.79 20.61 -17.19
C TRP A 737 6.79 21.00 -18.28
N VAL A 738 8.07 21.10 -17.90
CA VAL A 738 9.13 21.64 -18.78
C VAL A 738 10.35 20.71 -18.76
N ALA A 739 10.84 20.35 -19.94
CA ALA A 739 12.20 19.84 -20.12
C ALA A 739 13.05 20.91 -20.80
N ASN A 740 14.04 21.39 -20.07
CA ASN A 740 14.90 22.49 -20.53
C ASN A 740 15.86 22.00 -21.65
N PRO A 741 16.23 22.85 -22.60
CA PRO A 741 17.29 22.56 -23.57
C PRO A 741 18.62 22.27 -22.85
N GLY A 742 19.41 21.35 -23.43
CA GLY A 742 20.74 21.01 -22.93
C GLY A 742 21.01 19.51 -22.94
N ARG A 743 22.15 19.15 -22.35
CA ARG A 743 22.62 17.77 -22.29
C ARG A 743 22.04 17.03 -21.09
N TYR A 744 21.34 15.94 -21.37
CA TYR A 744 20.83 14.97 -20.40
C TYR A 744 21.78 13.80 -20.30
N THR A 745 21.99 13.31 -19.07
CA THR A 745 22.78 12.09 -18.82
C THR A 745 21.83 10.97 -18.43
N VAL A 746 21.89 9.84 -19.13
CA VAL A 746 21.20 8.60 -18.78
C VAL A 746 22.19 7.69 -18.12
N SER A 747 21.92 7.26 -16.91
CA SER A 747 22.77 6.38 -16.10
C SER A 747 22.04 5.07 -15.85
N ILE A 748 22.68 3.93 -16.12
CA ILE A 748 22.18 2.62 -15.75
C ILE A 748 23.06 2.06 -14.63
N GLY A 749 22.41 1.56 -13.58
CA GLY A 749 23.10 1.03 -12.40
C GLY A 749 22.36 -0.08 -11.70
N ALA A 750 23.03 -0.66 -10.69
CA ALA A 750 22.50 -1.63 -9.75
C ALA A 750 21.94 -0.97 -8.47
N SER A 751 22.20 0.33 -8.30
CA SER A 751 21.62 1.20 -7.27
C SER A 751 21.78 2.67 -7.67
N SER A 752 21.24 3.60 -6.89
CA SER A 752 21.40 5.05 -7.13
C SER A 752 22.85 5.54 -7.02
N ARG A 753 23.77 4.73 -6.48
CA ARG A 753 25.21 5.02 -6.35
C ARG A 753 26.12 4.01 -7.04
N ASP A 754 25.61 2.87 -7.46
CA ASP A 754 26.37 1.88 -8.24
C ASP A 754 26.01 2.01 -9.72
N ILE A 755 26.53 3.07 -10.35
CA ILE A 755 26.31 3.35 -11.77
C ILE A 755 27.33 2.58 -12.62
N ARG A 756 26.85 1.77 -13.55
CA ARG A 756 27.64 0.89 -14.41
C ARG A 756 27.88 1.48 -15.80
N HIS A 757 26.89 2.18 -16.36
CA HIS A 757 26.97 2.79 -17.68
C HIS A 757 26.32 4.16 -17.71
N GLN A 758 26.89 5.03 -18.57
CA GLN A 758 26.31 6.36 -18.84
C GLN A 758 26.30 6.64 -20.33
N ALA A 759 25.28 7.31 -20.80
CA ALA A 759 25.16 7.88 -22.13
C ALA A 759 24.51 9.26 -22.06
N HIS A 760 24.67 10.03 -23.12
CA HIS A 760 24.16 11.39 -23.17
C HIS A 760 23.29 11.60 -24.40
N PHE A 761 22.32 12.50 -24.28
CA PHE A 761 21.60 13.05 -25.42
C PHE A 761 21.29 14.53 -25.17
N ASP A 762 21.09 15.27 -26.25
CA ASP A 762 20.78 16.69 -26.17
C ASP A 762 19.34 16.94 -26.56
N ILE A 763 18.62 17.72 -25.75
CA ILE A 763 17.34 18.36 -26.11
C ILE A 763 17.70 19.74 -26.65
N LYS A 764 17.30 20.03 -27.91
CA LYS A 764 17.64 21.30 -28.56
C LYS A 764 16.69 22.41 -28.18
N ASP A 765 15.42 22.14 -28.20
CA ASP A 765 14.35 23.08 -27.93
C ASP A 765 13.61 22.67 -26.64
N GLU A 766 13.08 23.63 -25.89
CA GLU A 766 12.28 23.35 -24.72
C GLU A 766 11.06 22.53 -25.06
N LEU A 767 10.85 21.44 -24.32
CA LEU A 767 9.60 20.68 -24.38
C LEU A 767 8.71 21.13 -23.23
N SER A 768 7.46 21.42 -23.54
CA SER A 768 6.51 21.92 -22.54
C SER A 768 5.13 21.32 -22.74
N PHE A 769 4.53 20.83 -21.64
CA PHE A 769 3.17 20.27 -21.63
C PHE A 769 2.34 20.92 -20.51
N MET A 770 1.04 21.00 -20.75
CA MET A 770 0.08 21.37 -19.70
C MET A 770 0.09 20.29 -18.61
N PRO A 771 -0.29 20.63 -17.39
CA PRO A 771 -0.46 19.68 -16.31
C PRO A 771 -1.36 18.50 -16.62
#